data_7ddb74824e82c2b0a86dfe7c6c0dd9f9
#
_entry.id   7ddb74824e82c2b0a86dfe7c6c0dd9f9
#
_cell.length_a   1.000
_cell.length_b   1.000
_cell.length_c   1.000
_cell.angle_alpha   90.00
_cell.angle_beta   90.00
_cell.angle_gamma   90.00
#
_symmetry.space_group_name_H-M   'P 1'
#
loop_
_entity.id
_entity.type
_entity.pdbx_description
1 polymer ?
#
loop_
_entity_poly.entity_id
_entity_poly.type
_entity_poly.pdbx_seq_one_letter_code
_entity_poly.pdbx_strand_id
1 'polypeptide(L)'
;MSTTNLAAQAFAKNRAEELGFDLWGEFVVPLYYDRLALDEVRKPLIFEGGRGCGKTTLLRYLSHATQLSPNRELTPETLPKQIGLYLRADTQHLRTFRGEALSEDDWQRAFEHDLCLSIATELLGALQLLSSTAQRRQTFPGIEALDFAAWRDFDASAPTTLAALIRHIRSARNKFSMWLNNQDGDQPRPTFLPLRPALIELIGVVREQLDFMRDRVFFVFIDEYENLLEYQMRAVNTRLKHSEAPLIFHIATKRNGMVTRQTLSSEQLQERDDFRTCDIEEWAEADFSLFAAELFCSRLQRKGIAVGPQEIEAGILLSLTGIKTRLDDQAYRRETLEAARKILPGLSNESAARHVLQDKSLSGRLRDNINTGLKLSDASYQPDDFIRTDLAQDALCVPALLHQGKKPKDLLAELEKKAAKKTNLFDTANWTHNYFSASMYLLFLPLPTPCVLYAGFDAFLKLSKGNTRHFLELCHLSLQGTDVIGGQVQSVDIKTQAMAARDASALFVKETQGSGDFGNRLFHVVNTLGQVFRLSHARPSQSEAERTHFAISGGDLKPDAQKLLSECLKWSVLFVAPETKVKGARLETMDYMFNPIYAPYFGISFNKGRKLELPASSVETLMTGRHEEMNALVKSYQKAWKLDGDGDQYSLFSQA
;
A
#
# COMPACT_ATOMS: atom_id res chain seq x y z
N MET A 1 -4.61 10.69 35.19
CA MET A 1 -5.42 10.70 34.00
C MET A 1 -4.45 10.75 32.83
N SER A 2 -4.39 9.70 32.00
CA SER A 2 -3.52 9.65 30.83
C SER A 2 -3.89 10.82 29.92
N THR A 3 -3.00 11.78 29.72
CA THR A 3 -3.12 12.79 28.68
C THR A 3 -3.12 12.05 27.36
N THR A 4 -4.29 11.89 26.79
CA THR A 4 -4.52 11.18 25.54
C THR A 4 -3.66 11.88 24.47
N ASN A 5 -2.67 11.20 23.92
CA ASN A 5 -1.75 11.78 22.94
C ASN A 5 -2.51 12.11 21.64
N LEU A 6 -2.93 13.35 21.47
CA LEU A 6 -3.71 13.84 20.34
C LEU A 6 -2.99 13.65 18.99
N ALA A 7 -1.66 13.79 18.99
CA ALA A 7 -0.88 13.63 17.78
C ALA A 7 -0.92 12.18 17.26
N ALA A 8 -0.70 11.19 18.13
CA ALA A 8 -0.80 9.78 17.74
C ALA A 8 -2.23 9.39 17.34
N GLN A 9 -3.25 9.93 18.02
CA GLN A 9 -4.65 9.69 17.69
C GLN A 9 -5.02 10.18 16.28
N ALA A 10 -4.36 11.20 15.75
CA ALA A 10 -4.58 11.67 14.39
C ALA A 10 -4.28 10.56 13.36
N PHE A 11 -3.40 9.61 13.68
CA PHE A 11 -2.97 8.52 12.80
C PHE A 11 -3.49 7.13 13.21
N ALA A 12 -4.26 7.02 14.30
CA ALA A 12 -4.76 5.73 14.79
C ALA A 12 -5.65 5.01 13.77
N LYS A 13 -6.43 5.75 12.98
CA LYS A 13 -7.23 5.20 11.88
C LYS A 13 -6.40 5.14 10.60
N ASN A 14 -5.91 3.96 10.25
CA ASN A 14 -5.07 3.75 9.08
C ASN A 14 -5.70 2.84 8.01
N ARG A 15 -6.92 2.37 8.25
CA ARG A 15 -7.72 1.55 7.32
C ARG A 15 -9.00 2.29 6.91
N ALA A 16 -9.44 2.07 5.66
CA ALA A 16 -10.66 2.67 5.16
C ALA A 16 -11.91 2.24 5.96
N GLU A 17 -11.91 1.00 6.48
CA GLU A 17 -13.02 0.45 7.26
C GLU A 17 -13.20 1.15 8.61
N GLU A 18 -12.15 1.77 9.14
CA GLU A 18 -12.17 2.54 10.40
C GLU A 18 -12.71 3.97 10.22
N LEU A 19 -12.80 4.41 8.96
CA LEU A 19 -13.43 5.67 8.58
C LEU A 19 -14.92 5.44 8.35
N GLY A 20 -15.73 6.50 8.49
CA GLY A 20 -17.14 6.46 8.13
C GLY A 20 -17.34 6.22 6.62
N PHE A 21 -18.59 5.98 6.21
CA PHE A 21 -18.93 5.91 4.79
C PHE A 21 -18.84 7.29 4.12
N ASP A 22 -19.20 8.35 4.83
CA ASP A 22 -19.02 9.74 4.40
C ASP A 22 -17.61 10.21 4.72
N LEU A 23 -16.82 10.42 3.69
CA LEU A 23 -15.44 10.92 3.79
C LEU A 23 -15.33 12.42 3.50
N TRP A 24 -16.47 13.12 3.31
CA TRP A 24 -16.44 14.54 3.02
C TRP A 24 -15.80 15.32 4.18
N GLY A 25 -14.78 16.12 3.88
CA GLY A 25 -13.98 16.79 4.88
C GLY A 25 -12.83 15.95 5.48
N GLU A 26 -12.81 14.62 5.30
CA GLU A 26 -11.71 13.77 5.78
C GLU A 26 -10.76 13.31 4.67
N PHE A 27 -11.25 13.23 3.44
CA PHE A 27 -10.47 12.78 2.29
C PHE A 27 -9.46 13.85 1.84
N VAL A 28 -8.26 13.41 1.50
CA VAL A 28 -7.27 14.21 0.79
C VAL A 28 -7.27 13.75 -0.65
N VAL A 29 -7.70 14.62 -1.57
CA VAL A 29 -7.74 14.29 -3.00
C VAL A 29 -6.33 13.98 -3.47
N PRO A 30 -6.05 12.77 -3.98
CA PRO A 30 -4.72 12.40 -4.43
C PRO A 30 -4.31 13.19 -5.67
N LEU A 31 -3.01 13.50 -5.79
CA LEU A 31 -2.48 14.33 -6.87
C LEU A 31 -2.67 13.71 -8.27
N TYR A 32 -2.83 12.40 -8.34
CA TYR A 32 -3.12 11.68 -9.60
C TYR A 32 -4.60 11.68 -10.00
N TYR A 33 -5.49 12.30 -9.21
CA TYR A 33 -6.95 12.20 -9.44
C TYR A 33 -7.38 12.57 -10.85
N ASP A 34 -6.76 13.60 -11.44
CA ASP A 34 -7.09 14.06 -12.80
C ASP A 34 -6.79 12.99 -13.87
N ARG A 35 -5.87 12.04 -13.59
CA ARG A 35 -5.57 10.92 -14.50
C ARG A 35 -6.74 9.95 -14.66
N LEU A 36 -7.68 9.94 -13.70
CA LEU A 36 -8.89 9.13 -13.77
C LEU A 36 -9.82 9.61 -14.89
N ALA A 37 -9.78 10.91 -15.25
CA ALA A 37 -10.60 11.54 -16.28
C ALA A 37 -12.09 11.13 -16.21
N LEU A 38 -12.66 11.10 -15.00
CA LEU A 38 -13.98 10.50 -14.73
C LEU A 38 -15.10 11.11 -15.59
N ASP A 39 -15.03 12.40 -15.91
CA ASP A 39 -16.02 13.08 -16.75
C ASP A 39 -16.05 12.57 -18.20
N GLU A 40 -14.96 11.96 -18.65
CA GLU A 40 -14.80 11.42 -20.00
C GLU A 40 -14.96 9.90 -20.05
N VAL A 41 -15.10 9.25 -18.87
CA VAL A 41 -15.16 7.79 -18.78
C VAL A 41 -16.41 7.26 -19.48
N ARG A 42 -16.18 6.39 -20.46
CA ARG A 42 -17.22 5.66 -21.20
C ARG A 42 -17.00 4.14 -21.10
N LYS A 43 -15.85 3.71 -20.62
CA LYS A 43 -15.46 2.30 -20.46
C LYS A 43 -15.18 2.00 -18.98
N PRO A 44 -15.33 0.76 -18.55
CA PRO A 44 -14.91 0.30 -17.23
C PRO A 44 -13.50 0.72 -16.86
N LEU A 45 -13.31 1.09 -15.59
CA LEU A 45 -12.00 1.27 -14.98
C LEU A 45 -11.73 0.09 -14.03
N ILE A 46 -10.54 -0.45 -14.11
CA ILE A 46 -10.01 -1.44 -13.16
C ILE A 46 -8.97 -0.75 -12.29
N PHE A 47 -9.32 -0.48 -11.03
CA PHE A 47 -8.42 0.11 -10.05
C PHE A 47 -7.54 -0.98 -9.45
N GLU A 48 -6.27 -1.02 -9.85
CA GLU A 48 -5.34 -2.03 -9.39
C GLU A 48 -4.31 -1.45 -8.42
N GLY A 49 -3.83 -2.28 -7.47
CA GLY A 49 -2.76 -1.90 -6.54
C GLY A 49 -2.74 -2.77 -5.29
N GLY A 50 -1.66 -2.69 -4.51
CA GLY A 50 -1.46 -3.43 -3.27
C GLY A 50 -2.47 -3.08 -2.18
N ARG A 51 -2.49 -3.88 -1.11
CA ARG A 51 -3.30 -3.59 0.07
C ARG A 51 -2.78 -2.32 0.77
N GLY A 52 -3.67 -1.36 1.05
CA GLY A 52 -3.31 -0.11 1.75
C GLY A 52 -2.89 1.04 0.83
N CYS A 53 -2.86 0.88 -0.51
CA CYS A 53 -2.55 1.96 -1.45
C CYS A 53 -3.67 3.00 -1.61
N GLY A 54 -4.85 2.81 -0.97
CA GLY A 54 -5.94 3.79 -0.96
C GLY A 54 -7.12 3.51 -1.89
N LYS A 55 -7.18 2.36 -2.60
CA LYS A 55 -8.30 2.02 -3.50
C LYS A 55 -9.67 2.16 -2.85
N THR A 56 -9.90 1.47 -1.73
CA THR A 56 -11.17 1.52 -1.00
C THR A 56 -11.53 2.95 -0.58
N THR A 57 -10.56 3.73 -0.10
CA THR A 57 -10.77 5.13 0.29
C THR A 57 -11.17 5.98 -0.92
N LEU A 58 -10.52 5.78 -2.07
CA LEU A 58 -10.85 6.45 -3.32
C LEU A 58 -12.27 6.09 -3.79
N LEU A 59 -12.62 4.80 -3.81
CA LEU A 59 -13.97 4.37 -4.24
C LEU A 59 -15.07 4.89 -3.31
N ARG A 60 -14.85 4.92 -2.00
CA ARG A 60 -15.76 5.52 -1.03
C ARG A 60 -15.88 7.03 -1.22
N TYR A 61 -14.78 7.72 -1.52
CA TYR A 61 -14.84 9.14 -1.88
C TYR A 61 -15.70 9.36 -3.13
N LEU A 62 -15.56 8.51 -4.15
CA LEU A 62 -16.35 8.58 -5.38
C LEU A 62 -17.81 8.13 -5.20
N SER A 63 -18.14 7.46 -4.10
CA SER A 63 -19.50 6.97 -3.85
C SER A 63 -20.46 8.10 -3.50
N HIS A 64 -21.76 7.83 -3.72
CA HIS A 64 -22.83 8.75 -3.37
C HIS A 64 -22.82 9.14 -1.89
N ALA A 65 -22.40 8.23 -0.99
CA ALA A 65 -22.34 8.51 0.45
C ALA A 65 -21.44 9.72 0.77
N THR A 66 -20.32 9.89 0.05
CA THR A 66 -19.44 11.05 0.20
C THR A 66 -19.81 12.19 -0.74
N GLN A 67 -20.05 11.88 -2.03
CA GLN A 67 -20.30 12.92 -3.02
C GLN A 67 -21.62 13.67 -2.79
N LEU A 68 -22.60 13.02 -2.18
CA LEU A 68 -23.89 13.60 -1.80
C LEU A 68 -23.99 13.85 -0.29
N SER A 69 -22.86 13.90 0.43
CA SER A 69 -22.81 14.14 1.88
C SER A 69 -23.70 15.31 2.29
N PRO A 70 -24.47 15.20 3.38
CA PRO A 70 -25.23 16.32 3.96
C PRO A 70 -24.33 17.52 4.32
N ASN A 71 -23.04 17.28 4.58
CA ASN A 71 -22.06 18.30 4.93
C ASN A 71 -21.50 19.05 3.70
N ARG A 72 -21.86 18.62 2.49
CA ARG A 72 -21.46 19.26 1.24
C ARG A 72 -22.58 20.17 0.72
N GLU A 73 -22.27 21.42 0.43
CA GLU A 73 -23.21 22.28 -0.29
C GLU A 73 -23.32 21.81 -1.75
N LEU A 74 -24.54 21.46 -2.16
CA LEU A 74 -24.83 21.01 -3.52
C LEU A 74 -25.99 21.78 -4.10
N THR A 75 -25.86 22.06 -5.40
CA THR A 75 -26.92 22.57 -6.28
C THR A 75 -27.07 21.61 -7.47
N PRO A 76 -28.13 21.72 -8.29
CA PRO A 76 -28.25 20.93 -9.52
C PRO A 76 -27.03 21.06 -10.45
N GLU A 77 -26.37 22.24 -10.49
CA GLU A 77 -25.20 22.53 -11.32
C GLU A 77 -23.93 21.90 -10.76
N THR A 78 -23.78 21.86 -9.42
CA THR A 78 -22.62 21.27 -8.74
C THR A 78 -22.78 19.79 -8.41
N LEU A 79 -23.98 19.22 -8.71
CA LEU A 79 -24.21 17.78 -8.56
C LEU A 79 -23.26 17.01 -9.50
N PRO A 80 -22.51 16.01 -9.01
CA PRO A 80 -21.60 15.23 -9.85
C PRO A 80 -22.30 14.64 -11.07
N LYS A 81 -21.63 14.63 -12.22
CA LYS A 81 -22.13 13.97 -13.43
C LYS A 81 -22.24 12.45 -13.24
N GLN A 82 -21.35 11.89 -12.43
CA GLN A 82 -21.32 10.47 -12.08
C GLN A 82 -21.81 10.27 -10.64
N ILE A 83 -22.79 9.39 -10.46
CA ILE A 83 -23.28 8.97 -9.14
C ILE A 83 -22.68 7.60 -8.82
N GLY A 84 -21.74 7.56 -7.89
CA GLY A 84 -21.05 6.33 -7.51
C GLY A 84 -21.89 5.44 -6.57
N LEU A 85 -22.04 4.19 -6.90
CA LEU A 85 -22.71 3.15 -6.12
C LEU A 85 -21.63 2.15 -5.67
N TYR A 86 -21.29 2.17 -4.38
CA TYR A 86 -20.17 1.40 -3.83
C TYR A 86 -20.63 0.07 -3.25
N LEU A 87 -20.04 -1.01 -3.72
CA LEU A 87 -20.26 -2.37 -3.25
C LEU A 87 -18.93 -3.00 -2.83
N ARG A 88 -18.90 -3.68 -1.69
CA ARG A 88 -17.77 -4.48 -1.26
C ARG A 88 -18.05 -5.97 -1.48
N ALA A 89 -17.12 -6.65 -2.15
CA ALA A 89 -17.15 -8.10 -2.31
C ALA A 89 -16.75 -8.78 -0.98
N ASP A 90 -17.71 -8.98 -0.09
CA ASP A 90 -17.50 -9.62 1.21
C ASP A 90 -17.31 -11.12 1.07
N THR A 91 -16.16 -11.63 1.50
CA THR A 91 -15.79 -13.04 1.36
C THR A 91 -16.77 -13.98 2.06
N GLN A 92 -17.31 -13.62 3.23
CA GLN A 92 -18.22 -14.49 3.98
C GLN A 92 -19.56 -14.60 3.25
N HIS A 93 -20.11 -13.47 2.81
CA HIS A 93 -21.35 -13.45 2.05
C HIS A 93 -21.22 -14.16 0.71
N LEU A 94 -20.17 -13.88 -0.06
CA LEU A 94 -19.96 -14.48 -1.39
C LEU A 94 -19.78 -16.00 -1.35
N ARG A 95 -19.19 -16.54 -0.30
CA ARG A 95 -19.02 -18.00 -0.12
C ARG A 95 -20.30 -18.74 0.20
N THR A 96 -21.40 -18.05 0.52
CA THR A 96 -22.71 -18.70 0.69
C THR A 96 -23.35 -19.11 -0.64
N PHE A 97 -22.90 -18.53 -1.76
CA PHE A 97 -23.38 -18.85 -3.12
C PHE A 97 -22.68 -20.09 -3.69
N ARG A 98 -22.74 -21.21 -2.98
CA ARG A 98 -22.14 -22.49 -3.40
C ARG A 98 -22.82 -23.65 -2.69
N GLY A 99 -22.66 -24.84 -3.23
CA GLY A 99 -23.20 -26.08 -2.69
C GLY A 99 -23.93 -26.89 -3.75
N GLU A 100 -24.35 -28.10 -3.40
CA GLU A 100 -24.99 -29.04 -4.32
C GLU A 100 -26.50 -28.79 -4.49
N ALA A 101 -27.10 -27.89 -3.70
CA ALA A 101 -28.52 -27.60 -3.73
C ALA A 101 -29.01 -26.98 -5.04
N LEU A 102 -28.12 -26.30 -5.77
CA LEU A 102 -28.43 -25.60 -7.02
C LEU A 102 -27.35 -25.89 -8.08
N SER A 103 -27.75 -25.79 -9.37
CA SER A 103 -26.80 -25.78 -10.49
C SER A 103 -25.94 -24.51 -10.48
N GLU A 104 -24.78 -24.53 -11.16
CA GLU A 104 -23.93 -23.32 -11.32
C GLU A 104 -24.71 -22.18 -11.96
N ASP A 105 -25.56 -22.47 -12.96
CA ASP A 105 -26.42 -21.48 -13.61
C ASP A 105 -27.44 -20.84 -12.64
N ASP A 106 -27.97 -21.63 -11.70
CA ASP A 106 -28.88 -21.12 -10.68
C ASP A 106 -28.14 -20.29 -9.62
N TRP A 107 -26.94 -20.71 -9.23
CA TRP A 107 -26.08 -19.93 -8.36
C TRP A 107 -25.70 -18.58 -8.98
N GLN A 108 -25.40 -18.60 -10.29
CA GLN A 108 -25.13 -17.36 -11.03
C GLN A 108 -26.34 -16.43 -11.02
N ARG A 109 -27.55 -16.94 -11.31
CA ARG A 109 -28.80 -16.12 -11.27
C ARG A 109 -29.06 -15.58 -9.86
N ALA A 110 -28.84 -16.39 -8.82
CA ALA A 110 -28.96 -15.98 -7.44
C ALA A 110 -27.97 -14.86 -7.09
N PHE A 111 -26.71 -14.96 -7.52
CA PHE A 111 -25.69 -13.93 -7.36
C PHE A 111 -26.04 -12.63 -8.11
N GLU A 112 -26.50 -12.73 -9.35
CA GLU A 112 -26.92 -11.54 -10.12
C GLU A 112 -28.16 -10.87 -9.49
N HIS A 113 -29.08 -11.64 -8.89
CA HIS A 113 -30.19 -11.10 -8.14
C HIS A 113 -29.74 -10.33 -6.90
N ASP A 114 -28.83 -10.88 -6.09
CA ASP A 114 -28.23 -10.20 -4.93
C ASP A 114 -27.53 -8.90 -5.33
N LEU A 115 -26.77 -8.95 -6.42
CA LEU A 115 -26.09 -7.79 -6.99
C LEU A 115 -27.10 -6.72 -7.45
N CYS A 116 -28.21 -7.13 -8.08
CA CYS A 116 -29.30 -6.23 -8.47
C CYS A 116 -29.90 -5.51 -7.26
N LEU A 117 -30.28 -6.25 -6.23
CA LEU A 117 -30.86 -5.68 -5.02
C LEU A 117 -29.87 -4.77 -4.28
N SER A 118 -28.57 -5.12 -4.30
CA SER A 118 -27.54 -4.33 -3.68
C SER A 118 -27.33 -3.00 -4.41
N ILE A 119 -27.25 -3.00 -5.74
CA ILE A 119 -27.14 -1.77 -6.54
C ILE A 119 -28.39 -0.92 -6.41
N ALA A 120 -29.60 -1.52 -6.44
CA ALA A 120 -30.84 -0.79 -6.23
C ALA A 120 -30.88 -0.11 -4.85
N THR A 121 -30.37 -0.78 -3.81
CA THR A 121 -30.26 -0.19 -2.45
C THR A 121 -29.38 1.06 -2.45
N GLU A 122 -28.20 1.00 -3.09
CA GLU A 122 -27.27 2.14 -3.19
C GLU A 122 -27.89 3.29 -4.01
N LEU A 123 -28.56 2.98 -5.12
CA LEU A 123 -29.22 3.98 -5.97
C LEU A 123 -30.34 4.71 -5.21
N LEU A 124 -31.23 3.97 -4.56
CA LEU A 124 -32.30 4.56 -3.74
C LEU A 124 -31.73 5.32 -2.54
N GLY A 125 -30.62 4.85 -1.96
CA GLY A 125 -29.87 5.54 -0.92
C GLY A 125 -29.33 6.90 -1.39
N ALA A 126 -28.87 7.01 -2.63
CA ALA A 126 -28.44 8.28 -3.22
C ALA A 126 -29.60 9.28 -3.30
N LEU A 127 -30.78 8.85 -3.72
CA LEU A 127 -31.99 9.69 -3.74
C LEU A 127 -32.41 10.12 -2.33
N GLN A 128 -32.32 9.22 -1.37
CA GLN A 128 -32.59 9.52 0.04
C GLN A 128 -31.66 10.59 0.60
N LEU A 129 -30.36 10.57 0.25
CA LEU A 129 -29.41 11.61 0.66
C LEU A 129 -29.73 12.97 0.03
N LEU A 130 -30.16 13.01 -1.23
CA LEU A 130 -30.56 14.25 -1.91
C LEU A 130 -31.84 14.85 -1.34
N SER A 131 -32.69 14.08 -0.63
CA SER A 131 -33.92 14.55 0.05
C SER A 131 -33.79 14.55 1.58
N SER A 132 -32.61 14.36 2.16
CA SER A 132 -32.42 14.10 3.60
C SER A 132 -32.77 15.29 4.51
N THR A 133 -32.62 16.53 4.04
CA THR A 133 -32.89 17.74 4.81
C THR A 133 -33.94 18.63 4.14
N ALA A 134 -34.55 19.55 4.88
CA ALA A 134 -35.52 20.50 4.32
C ALA A 134 -34.89 21.36 3.20
N GLN A 135 -33.67 21.82 3.40
CA GLN A 135 -32.91 22.56 2.38
C GLN A 135 -32.66 21.72 1.12
N ARG A 136 -32.26 20.44 1.27
CA ARG A 136 -32.02 19.51 0.15
C ARG A 136 -33.32 19.27 -0.64
N ARG A 137 -34.46 19.11 0.02
CA ARG A 137 -35.77 18.94 -0.66
C ARG A 137 -36.14 20.16 -1.49
N GLN A 138 -35.77 21.38 -1.03
CA GLN A 138 -35.98 22.60 -1.80
C GLN A 138 -35.02 22.69 -3.01
N THR A 139 -33.77 22.32 -2.82
CA THR A 139 -32.74 22.35 -3.86
C THR A 139 -32.96 21.28 -4.94
N PHE A 140 -33.44 20.09 -4.54
CA PHE A 140 -33.70 18.94 -5.40
C PHE A 140 -35.17 18.52 -5.32
N PRO A 141 -36.10 19.29 -5.91
CA PRO A 141 -37.52 19.02 -5.82
C PRO A 141 -37.92 17.77 -6.63
N GLY A 142 -39.06 17.18 -6.29
CA GLY A 142 -39.66 16.06 -7.02
C GLY A 142 -39.23 14.67 -6.56
N ILE A 143 -38.15 14.54 -5.77
CA ILE A 143 -37.65 13.21 -5.33
C ILE A 143 -38.68 12.43 -4.53
N GLU A 144 -39.42 13.09 -3.64
CA GLU A 144 -40.44 12.45 -2.81
C GLU A 144 -41.71 12.09 -3.62
N ALA A 145 -41.89 12.72 -4.78
CA ALA A 145 -43.02 12.49 -5.69
C ALA A 145 -42.73 11.47 -6.78
N LEU A 146 -41.52 10.88 -6.80
CA LEU A 146 -41.18 9.83 -7.78
C LEU A 146 -42.16 8.67 -7.75
N ASP A 147 -42.64 8.28 -8.93
CA ASP A 147 -43.51 7.13 -9.12
C ASP A 147 -42.77 5.98 -9.78
N PHE A 148 -42.59 4.90 -9.05
CA PHE A 148 -41.91 3.67 -9.48
C PHE A 148 -42.89 2.60 -9.99
N ALA A 149 -44.06 2.95 -10.47
CA ALA A 149 -45.09 2.00 -10.93
C ALA A 149 -44.55 1.06 -12.02
N ALA A 150 -43.70 1.55 -12.93
CA ALA A 150 -43.07 0.75 -14.00
C ALA A 150 -42.20 -0.43 -13.46
N TRP A 151 -41.64 -0.29 -12.27
CA TRP A 151 -40.82 -1.38 -11.68
C TRP A 151 -41.64 -2.60 -11.25
N ARG A 152 -43.02 -2.48 -11.20
CA ARG A 152 -43.92 -3.60 -10.96
C ARG A 152 -43.89 -4.67 -12.05
N ASP A 153 -43.38 -4.35 -13.21
CA ASP A 153 -43.15 -5.35 -14.28
C ASP A 153 -42.13 -6.42 -13.87
N PHE A 154 -41.24 -6.07 -12.94
CA PHE A 154 -40.23 -6.99 -12.38
C PHE A 154 -40.65 -7.58 -11.03
N ASP A 155 -41.43 -6.84 -10.25
CA ASP A 155 -41.96 -7.28 -8.95
C ASP A 155 -43.34 -6.67 -8.74
N ALA A 156 -44.38 -7.45 -9.05
CA ALA A 156 -45.78 -7.01 -8.95
C ALA A 156 -46.19 -6.51 -7.54
N SER A 157 -45.43 -6.90 -6.50
CA SER A 157 -45.66 -6.45 -5.12
C SER A 157 -44.93 -5.14 -4.75
N ALA A 158 -44.13 -4.59 -5.68
CA ALA A 158 -43.36 -3.39 -5.42
C ALA A 158 -44.27 -2.16 -5.22
N PRO A 159 -44.02 -1.36 -4.16
CA PRO A 159 -44.73 -0.11 -3.97
C PRO A 159 -44.20 0.97 -4.95
N THR A 160 -45.03 1.98 -5.17
CA THR A 160 -44.71 3.02 -6.15
C THR A 160 -43.96 4.23 -5.58
N THR A 161 -44.00 4.44 -4.26
CA THR A 161 -43.33 5.59 -3.63
C THR A 161 -41.92 5.27 -3.17
N LEU A 162 -41.01 6.23 -3.25
CA LEU A 162 -39.59 6.09 -2.87
C LEU A 162 -39.41 5.46 -1.47
N ALA A 163 -40.04 6.04 -0.46
CA ALA A 163 -39.91 5.59 0.93
C ALA A 163 -40.39 4.14 1.14
N ALA A 164 -41.45 3.74 0.45
CA ALA A 164 -41.98 2.38 0.53
C ALA A 164 -41.13 1.41 -0.26
N LEU A 165 -40.60 1.81 -1.44
CA LEU A 165 -39.72 0.99 -2.27
C LEU A 165 -38.40 0.71 -1.56
N ILE A 166 -37.79 1.69 -0.88
CA ILE A 166 -36.62 1.48 -0.04
C ILE A 166 -36.82 0.37 1.00
N ARG A 167 -37.96 0.41 1.71
CA ARG A 167 -38.31 -0.62 2.70
C ARG A 167 -38.57 -1.98 2.04
N HIS A 168 -39.19 -1.99 0.89
CA HIS A 168 -39.48 -3.20 0.12
C HIS A 168 -38.19 -3.90 -0.35
N ILE A 169 -37.27 -3.16 -0.97
CA ILE A 169 -35.96 -3.69 -1.42
C ILE A 169 -35.17 -4.23 -0.21
N ARG A 170 -35.14 -3.50 0.90
CA ARG A 170 -34.50 -3.99 2.15
C ARG A 170 -35.13 -5.30 2.63
N SER A 171 -36.46 -5.40 2.62
CA SER A 171 -37.16 -6.64 2.97
C SER A 171 -36.84 -7.78 2.01
N ALA A 172 -36.78 -7.50 0.70
CA ALA A 172 -36.41 -8.48 -0.32
C ALA A 172 -34.99 -9.03 -0.09
N ARG A 173 -34.02 -8.15 0.20
CA ARG A 173 -32.66 -8.57 0.56
C ARG A 173 -32.62 -9.46 1.79
N ASN A 174 -33.35 -9.10 2.85
CA ASN A 174 -33.40 -9.92 4.07
C ASN A 174 -34.02 -11.28 3.80
N LYS A 175 -35.12 -11.35 3.05
CA LYS A 175 -35.75 -12.62 2.65
C LYS A 175 -34.83 -13.46 1.79
N PHE A 176 -34.13 -12.83 0.85
CA PHE A 176 -33.14 -13.51 0.00
C PHE A 176 -31.98 -14.08 0.84
N SER A 177 -31.44 -13.29 1.76
CA SER A 177 -30.39 -13.76 2.69
C SER A 177 -30.88 -14.92 3.57
N MET A 178 -32.11 -14.86 4.06
CA MET A 178 -32.72 -15.98 4.80
C MET A 178 -32.83 -17.24 3.95
N TRP A 179 -33.31 -17.12 2.71
CA TRP A 179 -33.38 -18.24 1.77
C TRP A 179 -32.00 -18.80 1.46
N LEU A 180 -31.01 -17.93 1.19
CA LEU A 180 -29.63 -18.31 0.85
C LEU A 180 -28.96 -19.14 1.97
N ASN A 181 -29.28 -18.86 3.24
CA ASN A 181 -28.73 -19.56 4.40
C ASN A 181 -29.54 -20.77 4.85
N ASN A 182 -30.69 -21.06 4.22
CA ASN A 182 -31.59 -22.15 4.59
C ASN A 182 -32.01 -22.99 3.37
N GLN A 183 -31.01 -23.40 2.56
CA GLN A 183 -31.26 -24.14 1.31
C GLN A 183 -31.88 -25.53 1.53
N ASP A 184 -31.66 -26.14 2.69
CA ASP A 184 -32.21 -27.45 3.06
C ASP A 184 -33.63 -27.37 3.66
N GLY A 185 -34.21 -26.19 3.75
CA GLY A 185 -35.53 -25.95 4.34
C GLY A 185 -36.64 -25.80 3.30
N ASP A 186 -37.91 -25.84 3.75
CA ASP A 186 -39.13 -25.65 2.94
C ASP A 186 -39.34 -24.17 2.51
N GLN A 187 -38.30 -23.34 2.51
CA GLN A 187 -38.39 -21.93 2.10
C GLN A 187 -38.61 -21.85 0.57
N PRO A 188 -39.68 -21.18 0.10
CA PRO A 188 -39.91 -21.06 -1.33
C PRO A 188 -38.78 -20.26 -1.99
N ARG A 189 -38.31 -20.76 -3.13
CA ARG A 189 -37.30 -20.07 -3.95
C ARG A 189 -37.84 -18.69 -4.36
N PRO A 190 -37.13 -17.58 -4.09
CA PRO A 190 -37.54 -16.26 -4.53
C PRO A 190 -37.45 -16.15 -6.06
N THR A 191 -38.26 -15.28 -6.65
CA THR A 191 -38.12 -14.89 -8.07
C THR A 191 -36.87 -14.04 -8.23
N PHE A 192 -35.95 -14.45 -9.10
CA PHE A 192 -34.73 -13.71 -9.34
C PHE A 192 -34.95 -12.59 -10.36
N LEU A 193 -34.56 -11.36 -9.98
CA LEU A 193 -34.63 -10.18 -10.84
C LEU A 193 -33.52 -10.25 -11.91
N PRO A 194 -33.83 -9.91 -13.18
CA PRO A 194 -32.81 -9.74 -14.20
C PRO A 194 -32.03 -8.45 -13.93
N LEU A 195 -30.73 -8.58 -13.60
CA LEU A 195 -29.89 -7.48 -13.08
C LEU A 195 -29.96 -6.21 -13.94
N ARG A 196 -29.61 -6.28 -15.21
CA ARG A 196 -29.51 -5.08 -16.06
C ARG A 196 -30.89 -4.49 -16.40
N PRO A 197 -31.88 -5.26 -16.88
CA PRO A 197 -33.19 -4.73 -17.20
C PRO A 197 -33.86 -4.02 -16.00
N ALA A 198 -33.85 -4.65 -14.82
CA ALA A 198 -34.47 -4.07 -13.63
C ALA A 198 -33.79 -2.77 -13.17
N LEU A 199 -32.46 -2.70 -13.24
CA LEU A 199 -31.72 -1.48 -12.86
C LEU A 199 -31.87 -0.36 -13.89
N ILE A 200 -31.90 -0.68 -15.18
CA ILE A 200 -32.10 0.33 -16.23
C ILE A 200 -33.49 0.94 -16.12
N GLU A 201 -34.52 0.14 -15.81
CA GLU A 201 -35.88 0.66 -15.55
C GLU A 201 -35.88 1.61 -14.35
N LEU A 202 -35.26 1.21 -13.23
CA LEU A 202 -35.17 2.04 -12.05
C LEU A 202 -34.43 3.37 -12.33
N ILE A 203 -33.35 3.32 -13.11
CA ILE A 203 -32.61 4.52 -13.53
C ILE A 203 -33.46 5.35 -14.50
N GLY A 204 -34.20 4.72 -15.42
CA GLY A 204 -35.13 5.36 -16.35
C GLY A 204 -36.14 6.23 -15.62
N VAL A 205 -36.85 5.65 -14.65
CA VAL A 205 -37.81 6.37 -13.80
C VAL A 205 -37.18 7.62 -13.17
N VAL A 206 -35.98 7.52 -12.61
CA VAL A 206 -35.30 8.64 -11.97
C VAL A 206 -34.90 9.72 -12.97
N ARG A 207 -34.39 9.34 -14.16
CA ARG A 207 -33.91 10.28 -15.18
C ARG A 207 -35.05 10.97 -15.92
N GLU A 208 -36.20 10.33 -16.08
CA GLU A 208 -37.36 10.86 -16.75
C GLU A 208 -38.16 11.84 -15.86
N GLN A 209 -38.25 11.55 -14.58
CA GLN A 209 -39.04 12.36 -13.65
C GLN A 209 -38.27 13.48 -12.97
N LEU A 210 -36.91 13.45 -12.98
CA LEU A 210 -36.07 14.46 -12.34
C LEU A 210 -35.11 15.09 -13.36
N ASP A 211 -35.39 16.33 -13.76
CA ASP A 211 -34.57 17.05 -14.77
C ASP A 211 -33.08 17.10 -14.42
N PHE A 212 -32.74 17.33 -13.16
CA PHE A 212 -31.34 17.37 -12.69
C PHE A 212 -30.65 16.00 -12.71
N MET A 213 -31.39 14.91 -12.91
CA MET A 213 -30.85 13.55 -13.05
C MET A 213 -30.79 13.08 -14.50
N ARG A 214 -31.38 13.78 -15.47
CA ARG A 214 -31.55 13.37 -16.86
C ARG A 214 -30.26 12.88 -17.54
N ASP A 215 -29.17 13.60 -17.33
CA ASP A 215 -27.87 13.31 -17.95
C ASP A 215 -26.87 12.63 -17.01
N ARG A 216 -27.31 12.23 -15.82
CA ARG A 216 -26.39 11.57 -14.86
C ARG A 216 -26.15 10.11 -15.24
N VAL A 217 -24.91 9.67 -14.97
CA VAL A 217 -24.46 8.30 -15.20
C VAL A 217 -24.19 7.65 -13.85
N PHE A 218 -24.62 6.41 -13.68
CA PHE A 218 -24.38 5.66 -12.46
C PHE A 218 -23.17 4.75 -12.63
N PHE A 219 -22.20 4.92 -11.73
CA PHE A 219 -20.98 4.11 -11.66
C PHE A 219 -21.11 3.10 -10.54
N VAL A 220 -21.12 1.81 -10.88
CA VAL A 220 -21.08 0.73 -9.89
C VAL A 220 -19.61 0.40 -9.62
N PHE A 221 -19.17 0.59 -8.39
CA PHE A 221 -17.83 0.23 -7.94
C PHE A 221 -17.89 -1.06 -7.12
N ILE A 222 -17.29 -2.15 -7.64
CA ILE A 222 -17.13 -3.41 -6.91
C ILE A 222 -15.72 -3.47 -6.36
N ASP A 223 -15.58 -3.28 -5.06
CA ASP A 223 -14.30 -3.33 -4.34
C ASP A 223 -13.96 -4.75 -3.87
N GLU A 224 -12.67 -5.05 -3.74
CA GLU A 224 -12.16 -6.38 -3.38
C GLU A 224 -12.61 -7.48 -4.37
N TYR A 225 -12.64 -7.18 -5.67
CA TYR A 225 -13.08 -8.08 -6.73
C TYR A 225 -12.41 -9.47 -6.66
N GLU A 226 -11.18 -9.56 -6.21
CA GLU A 226 -10.45 -10.82 -6.02
C GLU A 226 -11.08 -11.79 -5.02
N ASN A 227 -12.08 -11.37 -4.25
CA ASN A 227 -12.82 -12.20 -3.29
C ASN A 227 -13.97 -12.99 -3.95
N LEU A 228 -14.33 -12.64 -5.19
CA LEU A 228 -15.37 -13.33 -5.96
C LEU A 228 -14.96 -14.76 -6.28
N LEU A 229 -15.93 -15.66 -6.32
CA LEU A 229 -15.76 -17.01 -6.89
C LEU A 229 -15.59 -16.91 -8.42
N GLU A 230 -14.99 -17.90 -9.06
CA GLU A 230 -14.66 -17.83 -10.49
C GLU A 230 -15.89 -17.58 -11.38
N TYR A 231 -17.01 -18.28 -11.14
CA TYR A 231 -18.23 -18.04 -11.89
C TYR A 231 -18.83 -16.63 -11.63
N GLN A 232 -18.69 -16.11 -10.41
CA GLN A 232 -19.08 -14.73 -10.07
C GLN A 232 -18.20 -13.71 -10.79
N MET A 233 -16.88 -13.97 -10.90
CA MET A 233 -15.99 -13.15 -11.72
C MET A 233 -16.44 -13.14 -13.17
N ARG A 234 -16.78 -14.29 -13.74
CA ARG A 234 -17.30 -14.38 -15.12
C ARG A 234 -18.60 -13.58 -15.29
N ALA A 235 -19.50 -13.62 -14.32
CA ALA A 235 -20.73 -12.82 -14.33
C ALA A 235 -20.41 -11.31 -14.32
N VAL A 236 -19.53 -10.85 -13.41
CA VAL A 236 -19.11 -9.44 -13.35
C VAL A 236 -18.33 -9.04 -14.60
N ASN A 237 -17.45 -9.88 -15.14
CA ASN A 237 -16.72 -9.64 -16.39
C ASN A 237 -17.67 -9.41 -17.57
N THR A 238 -18.80 -10.15 -17.62
CA THR A 238 -19.84 -9.93 -18.62
C THR A 238 -20.45 -8.53 -18.48
N ARG A 239 -20.65 -8.06 -17.23
CA ARG A 239 -21.17 -6.69 -16.99
C ARG A 239 -20.15 -5.63 -17.34
N LEU A 240 -18.85 -5.87 -17.09
CA LEU A 240 -17.78 -4.99 -17.53
C LEU A 240 -17.75 -4.88 -19.06
N LYS A 241 -17.75 -6.02 -19.77
CA LYS A 241 -17.67 -6.05 -21.25
C LYS A 241 -18.81 -5.28 -21.92
N HIS A 242 -20.02 -5.41 -21.39
CA HIS A 242 -21.22 -4.78 -21.93
C HIS A 242 -21.65 -3.52 -21.14
N SER A 243 -20.69 -2.86 -20.48
CA SER A 243 -20.96 -1.60 -19.78
C SER A 243 -21.17 -0.45 -20.75
N GLU A 244 -22.28 0.25 -20.57
CA GLU A 244 -22.61 1.48 -21.30
C GLU A 244 -23.51 2.37 -20.47
N ALA A 245 -23.51 3.68 -20.73
CA ALA A 245 -24.40 4.61 -20.07
C ALA A 245 -25.87 4.17 -20.21
N PRO A 246 -26.70 4.38 -19.18
CA PRO A 246 -26.43 5.15 -17.98
C PRO A 246 -25.84 4.36 -16.81
N LEU A 247 -25.46 3.08 -16.96
CA LEU A 247 -24.95 2.21 -15.87
C LEU A 247 -23.63 1.57 -16.30
N ILE A 248 -22.53 2.04 -15.69
CA ILE A 248 -21.17 1.57 -15.99
C ILE A 248 -20.58 0.89 -14.75
N PHE A 249 -20.03 -0.32 -14.96
CA PHE A 249 -19.40 -1.10 -13.90
C PHE A 249 -17.89 -0.82 -13.85
N HIS A 250 -17.34 -0.72 -12.64
CA HIS A 250 -15.92 -0.57 -12.34
C HIS A 250 -15.55 -1.54 -11.24
N ILE A 251 -14.31 -2.01 -11.22
CA ILE A 251 -13.83 -2.89 -10.16
C ILE A 251 -12.54 -2.35 -9.53
N ALA A 252 -12.34 -2.67 -8.25
CA ALA A 252 -11.04 -2.52 -7.61
C ALA A 252 -10.53 -3.88 -7.15
N THR A 253 -9.26 -4.14 -7.43
CA THR A 253 -8.63 -5.42 -7.17
C THR A 253 -7.17 -5.25 -6.74
N LYS A 254 -6.61 -6.28 -6.11
CA LYS A 254 -5.16 -6.38 -5.89
C LYS A 254 -4.44 -6.66 -7.20
N ARG A 255 -3.14 -6.40 -7.24
CA ARG A 255 -2.31 -6.84 -8.37
C ARG A 255 -2.49 -8.34 -8.60
N ASN A 256 -2.65 -8.74 -9.85
CA ASN A 256 -2.96 -10.13 -10.23
C ASN A 256 -4.22 -10.71 -9.55
N GLY A 257 -5.14 -9.86 -9.08
CA GLY A 257 -6.37 -10.31 -8.43
C GLY A 257 -7.47 -10.75 -9.41
N MET A 258 -7.41 -10.32 -10.67
CA MET A 258 -8.27 -10.80 -11.75
C MET A 258 -7.71 -12.12 -12.30
N VAL A 259 -8.08 -13.24 -11.68
CA VAL A 259 -7.58 -14.57 -12.06
C VAL A 259 -8.18 -15.10 -13.37
N THR A 260 -9.30 -14.55 -13.80
CA THR A 260 -9.92 -14.89 -15.09
C THR A 260 -10.42 -13.63 -15.82
N ARG A 261 -10.23 -13.59 -17.12
CA ARG A 261 -10.81 -12.59 -18.03
C ARG A 261 -12.02 -13.12 -18.81
N GLN A 262 -12.39 -14.38 -18.59
CA GLN A 262 -13.53 -14.99 -19.24
C GLN A 262 -14.83 -14.32 -18.81
N THR A 263 -15.78 -14.24 -19.76
CA THR A 263 -17.18 -13.87 -19.53
C THR A 263 -18.04 -15.12 -19.40
N LEU A 264 -19.35 -14.95 -19.26
CA LEU A 264 -20.31 -16.06 -19.31
C LEU A 264 -20.50 -16.64 -20.71
N SER A 265 -20.03 -15.92 -21.74
CA SER A 265 -19.97 -16.40 -23.13
C SER A 265 -18.55 -16.91 -23.45
N SER A 266 -18.32 -17.25 -24.72
CA SER A 266 -16.99 -17.60 -25.24
C SER A 266 -16.01 -16.42 -25.33
N GLU A 267 -16.46 -15.21 -24.99
CA GLU A 267 -15.66 -13.99 -25.07
C GLU A 267 -14.79 -13.76 -23.83
N GLN A 268 -13.74 -12.96 -23.98
CA GLN A 268 -12.87 -12.53 -22.91
C GLN A 268 -12.76 -11.01 -22.88
N LEU A 269 -12.48 -10.46 -21.71
CA LEU A 269 -12.16 -9.05 -21.55
C LEU A 269 -10.80 -8.72 -22.18
N GLN A 270 -10.78 -7.65 -22.97
CA GLN A 270 -9.57 -7.13 -23.60
C GLN A 270 -9.26 -5.73 -23.06
N GLU A 271 -8.04 -5.56 -22.57
CA GLU A 271 -7.56 -4.26 -22.12
C GLU A 271 -7.50 -3.28 -23.30
N ARG A 272 -7.84 -2.02 -23.05
CA ARG A 272 -8.03 -0.92 -24.00
C ARG A 272 -9.33 -0.98 -24.81
N ASP A 273 -9.84 -2.16 -25.17
CA ASP A 273 -11.10 -2.29 -25.89
C ASP A 273 -12.29 -2.26 -24.94
N ASP A 274 -12.28 -3.11 -23.91
CA ASP A 274 -13.39 -3.26 -22.96
C ASP A 274 -13.18 -2.45 -21.66
N PHE A 275 -11.92 -2.24 -21.23
CA PHE A 275 -11.60 -1.54 -19.98
C PHE A 275 -10.23 -0.82 -20.04
N ARG A 276 -9.99 0.02 -19.03
CA ARG A 276 -8.67 0.63 -18.76
C ARG A 276 -8.20 0.26 -17.35
N THR A 277 -6.94 -0.09 -17.21
CA THR A 277 -6.31 -0.32 -15.90
C THR A 277 -5.77 0.99 -15.34
N CYS A 278 -6.11 1.25 -14.07
CA CYS A 278 -5.62 2.36 -13.27
C CYS A 278 -4.73 1.80 -12.16
N ASP A 279 -3.42 1.78 -12.36
CA ASP A 279 -2.48 1.37 -11.32
C ASP A 279 -2.33 2.49 -10.28
N ILE A 280 -3.17 2.41 -9.23
CA ILE A 280 -3.23 3.42 -8.17
C ILE A 280 -1.93 3.51 -7.37
N GLU A 281 -1.24 2.39 -7.20
CA GLU A 281 0.01 2.34 -6.45
C GLU A 281 1.16 3.00 -7.21
N GLU A 282 1.28 2.73 -8.52
CA GLU A 282 2.26 3.37 -9.39
C GLU A 282 1.99 4.88 -9.51
N TRP A 283 0.72 5.27 -9.70
CA TRP A 283 0.36 6.69 -9.81
C TRP A 283 0.59 7.46 -8.51
N ALA A 284 0.32 6.81 -7.37
CA ALA A 284 0.58 7.43 -6.06
C ALA A 284 2.08 7.60 -5.80
N GLU A 285 2.94 6.64 -6.21
CA GLU A 285 4.39 6.68 -5.96
C GLU A 285 5.04 7.93 -6.56
N ALA A 286 4.57 8.41 -7.72
CA ALA A 286 5.16 9.54 -8.44
C ALA A 286 5.20 10.84 -7.62
N ASP A 287 4.11 11.16 -6.90
CA ASP A 287 3.98 12.40 -6.12
C ASP A 287 3.75 12.11 -4.61
N PHE A 288 4.14 10.91 -4.17
CA PHE A 288 3.85 10.45 -2.81
C PHE A 288 4.43 11.34 -1.72
N SER A 289 5.56 11.98 -1.96
CA SER A 289 6.21 12.85 -0.96
C SER A 289 5.33 14.03 -0.56
N LEU A 290 4.76 14.73 -1.54
CA LEU A 290 3.85 15.84 -1.27
C LEU A 290 2.53 15.34 -0.68
N PHE A 291 1.92 14.33 -1.28
CA PHE A 291 0.66 13.76 -0.80
C PHE A 291 0.76 13.26 0.67
N ALA A 292 1.85 12.59 1.02
CA ALA A 292 2.09 12.12 2.39
C ALA A 292 2.27 13.27 3.39
N ALA A 293 2.97 14.34 2.98
CA ALA A 293 3.14 15.54 3.80
C ALA A 293 1.81 16.28 4.01
N GLU A 294 1.01 16.43 2.95
CA GLU A 294 -0.34 16.99 3.03
C GLU A 294 -1.26 16.17 3.96
N LEU A 295 -1.24 14.85 3.80
CA LEU A 295 -2.01 13.94 4.65
C LEU A 295 -1.56 14.04 6.11
N PHE A 296 -0.25 14.14 6.35
CA PHE A 296 0.33 14.32 7.68
C PHE A 296 -0.15 15.64 8.32
N CYS A 297 0.01 16.76 7.63
CA CYS A 297 -0.42 18.08 8.11
C CYS A 297 -1.94 18.13 8.34
N SER A 298 -2.74 17.70 7.37
CA SER A 298 -4.19 17.70 7.46
C SER A 298 -4.73 16.89 8.65
N ARG A 299 -4.16 15.71 8.93
CA ARG A 299 -4.57 14.90 10.07
C ARG A 299 -4.28 15.55 11.43
N LEU A 300 -3.13 16.23 11.55
CA LEU A 300 -2.78 16.99 12.74
C LEU A 300 -3.67 18.23 12.92
N GLN A 301 -3.90 19.00 11.85
CA GLN A 301 -4.78 20.16 11.88
C GLN A 301 -6.21 19.81 12.31
N ARG A 302 -6.75 18.68 11.87
CA ARG A 302 -8.07 18.17 12.33
C ARG A 302 -8.14 17.85 13.81
N LYS A 303 -7.00 17.71 14.47
CA LYS A 303 -6.88 17.57 15.93
C LYS A 303 -6.60 18.89 16.63
N GLY A 304 -6.71 20.02 15.92
CA GLY A 304 -6.44 21.36 16.44
C GLY A 304 -4.95 21.65 16.63
N ILE A 305 -4.07 20.94 15.94
CA ILE A 305 -2.62 21.12 16.00
C ILE A 305 -2.18 21.93 14.80
N ALA A 306 -1.68 23.14 15.03
CA ALA A 306 -1.21 24.02 13.94
C ALA A 306 0.08 23.48 13.32
N VAL A 307 0.03 23.11 12.02
CA VAL A 307 1.16 22.56 11.26
C VAL A 307 0.92 22.75 9.75
N GLY A 308 1.97 23.13 9.01
CA GLY A 308 1.91 23.30 7.56
C GLY A 308 1.22 24.60 7.12
N PRO A 309 1.03 24.76 5.80
CA PRO A 309 0.48 25.97 5.23
C PRO A 309 -1.01 26.17 5.53
N GLN A 310 -1.46 27.43 5.53
CA GLN A 310 -2.85 27.82 5.81
C GLN A 310 -3.83 27.34 4.72
N GLU A 311 -3.37 27.16 3.50
CA GLU A 311 -4.14 26.64 2.37
C GLU A 311 -4.74 25.26 2.67
N ILE A 312 -4.05 24.44 3.48
CA ILE A 312 -4.57 23.13 3.93
C ILE A 312 -5.79 23.36 4.85
N GLU A 313 -5.71 24.31 5.79
CA GLU A 313 -6.85 24.68 6.66
C GLU A 313 -8.01 25.26 5.85
N ALA A 314 -7.70 26.03 4.79
CA ALA A 314 -8.69 26.59 3.88
C ALA A 314 -9.37 25.54 2.96
N GLY A 315 -8.99 24.27 3.04
CA GLY A 315 -9.66 23.17 2.35
C GLY A 315 -9.14 22.90 0.92
N ILE A 316 -7.96 23.37 0.55
CA ILE A 316 -7.36 23.10 -0.78
C ILE A 316 -7.26 21.60 -1.09
N LEU A 317 -7.14 20.75 -0.07
CA LEU A 317 -7.02 19.29 -0.21
C LEU A 317 -8.32 18.60 -0.61
N LEU A 318 -9.46 19.27 -0.46
CA LEU A 318 -10.78 18.75 -0.83
C LEU A 318 -11.17 19.17 -2.26
N SER A 319 -10.46 20.14 -2.83
CA SER A 319 -10.79 20.73 -4.12
C SER A 319 -10.08 20.02 -5.27
N LEU A 320 -10.85 19.59 -6.27
CA LEU A 320 -10.29 19.05 -7.52
C LEU A 320 -9.52 20.13 -8.29
N THR A 321 -10.04 21.37 -8.31
CA THR A 321 -9.33 22.51 -8.96
C THR A 321 -8.07 22.91 -8.24
N GLY A 322 -7.91 22.54 -6.97
CA GLY A 322 -6.70 22.76 -6.18
C GLY A 322 -5.50 21.89 -6.56
N ILE A 323 -5.71 20.77 -7.28
CA ILE A 323 -4.64 19.82 -7.61
C ILE A 323 -3.50 20.51 -8.37
N LYS A 324 -3.84 21.29 -9.40
CA LYS A 324 -2.85 22.02 -10.18
C LYS A 324 -2.06 23.03 -9.33
N THR A 325 -2.74 23.80 -8.48
CA THR A 325 -2.10 24.74 -7.56
C THR A 325 -1.12 24.01 -6.63
N ARG A 326 -1.54 22.88 -6.03
CA ARG A 326 -0.69 22.05 -5.15
C ARG A 326 0.55 21.51 -5.86
N LEU A 327 0.45 21.17 -7.15
CA LEU A 327 1.57 20.67 -7.94
C LEU A 327 2.51 21.79 -8.41
N ASP A 328 1.99 22.93 -8.82
CA ASP A 328 2.75 24.01 -9.47
C ASP A 328 3.35 25.01 -8.46
N ASP A 329 2.74 25.21 -7.30
CA ASP A 329 3.21 26.16 -6.29
C ASP A 329 4.40 25.60 -5.49
N GLN A 330 5.59 26.10 -5.82
CA GLN A 330 6.84 25.68 -5.19
C GLN A 330 6.95 26.12 -3.71
N ALA A 331 6.33 27.25 -3.34
CA ALA A 331 6.34 27.73 -1.95
C ALA A 331 5.48 26.82 -1.08
N TYR A 332 4.27 26.53 -1.51
CA TYR A 332 3.36 25.58 -0.86
C TYR A 332 4.01 24.20 -0.67
N ARG A 333 4.60 23.64 -1.75
CA ARG A 333 5.26 22.31 -1.69
C ARG A 333 6.40 22.29 -0.68
N ARG A 334 7.26 23.31 -0.70
CA ARG A 334 8.39 23.43 0.24
C ARG A 334 7.89 23.53 1.67
N GLU A 335 6.96 24.44 1.97
CA GLU A 335 6.42 24.65 3.30
C GLU A 335 5.76 23.38 3.86
N THR A 336 4.95 22.69 3.05
CA THR A 336 4.30 21.45 3.43
C THR A 336 5.31 20.34 3.78
N LEU A 337 6.33 20.15 2.95
CA LEU A 337 7.38 19.16 3.19
C LEU A 337 8.25 19.51 4.41
N GLU A 338 8.61 20.78 4.57
CA GLU A 338 9.40 21.25 5.72
C GLU A 338 8.63 21.09 7.03
N ALA A 339 7.33 21.33 7.04
CA ALA A 339 6.48 21.13 8.21
C ALA A 339 6.51 19.66 8.69
N ALA A 340 6.38 18.70 7.77
CA ALA A 340 6.48 17.28 8.11
C ALA A 340 7.90 16.88 8.58
N ARG A 341 8.94 17.36 7.89
CA ARG A 341 10.34 17.11 8.26
C ARG A 341 10.74 17.73 9.60
N LYS A 342 10.12 18.85 9.99
CA LYS A 342 10.36 19.49 11.30
C LYS A 342 9.88 18.61 12.44
N ILE A 343 8.78 17.90 12.27
CA ILE A 343 8.22 17.02 13.29
C ILE A 343 8.90 15.63 13.24
N LEU A 344 9.18 15.14 12.04
CA LEU A 344 9.86 13.85 11.79
C LEU A 344 11.23 14.11 11.14
N PRO A 345 12.22 14.69 11.89
CA PRO A 345 13.53 14.97 11.34
C PRO A 345 14.28 13.67 11.01
N GLY A 346 15.00 13.68 9.90
CA GLY A 346 15.99 12.66 9.54
C GLY A 346 17.41 13.15 9.81
N LEU A 347 18.35 12.21 9.85
CA LEU A 347 19.78 12.53 9.90
C LEU A 347 20.36 12.57 8.49
N SER A 348 21.22 13.56 8.25
CA SER A 348 22.14 13.46 7.11
C SER A 348 23.15 12.33 7.37
N ASN A 349 23.74 11.77 6.29
CA ASN A 349 24.77 10.73 6.44
C ASN A 349 25.91 11.16 7.33
N GLU A 350 26.31 12.43 7.25
CA GLU A 350 27.36 13.01 8.10
C GLU A 350 26.92 13.04 9.58
N SER A 351 25.68 13.46 9.85
CA SER A 351 25.15 13.49 11.23
C SER A 351 24.98 12.08 11.78
N ALA A 352 24.58 11.12 10.97
CA ALA A 352 24.47 9.71 11.35
C ALA A 352 25.85 9.09 11.67
N ALA A 353 26.87 9.41 10.87
CA ALA A 353 28.23 8.99 11.11
C ALA A 353 28.81 9.56 12.41
N ARG A 354 28.59 10.86 12.66
CA ARG A 354 29.00 11.51 13.93
C ARG A 354 28.30 10.90 15.12
N HIS A 355 27.02 10.56 15.01
CA HIS A 355 26.29 9.84 16.05
C HIS A 355 26.99 8.52 16.42
N VAL A 356 27.43 7.74 15.43
CA VAL A 356 28.19 6.50 15.66
C VAL A 356 29.50 6.78 16.41
N LEU A 357 30.25 7.80 16.01
CA LEU A 357 31.52 8.14 16.67
C LEU A 357 31.36 8.65 18.12
N GLN A 358 30.22 9.28 18.42
CA GLN A 358 29.89 9.79 19.74
C GLN A 358 29.31 8.72 20.69
N ASP A 359 28.62 7.73 20.15
CA ASP A 359 28.08 6.62 20.94
C ASP A 359 29.18 5.63 21.32
N LYS A 360 29.36 5.39 22.62
CA LYS A 360 30.44 4.55 23.14
C LYS A 360 30.37 3.09 22.63
N SER A 361 29.18 2.54 22.53
CA SER A 361 28.98 1.16 22.05
C SER A 361 29.27 1.04 20.55
N LEU A 362 28.71 1.94 19.74
CA LEU A 362 28.88 1.93 18.28
C LEU A 362 30.33 2.25 17.89
N SER A 363 30.97 3.23 18.53
CA SER A 363 32.37 3.56 18.25
C SER A 363 33.32 2.43 18.68
N GLY A 364 33.01 1.72 19.78
CA GLY A 364 33.73 0.50 20.17
C GLY A 364 33.64 -0.58 19.09
N ARG A 365 32.43 -0.86 18.61
CA ARG A 365 32.23 -1.82 17.50
C ARG A 365 32.91 -1.41 16.21
N LEU A 366 32.93 -0.12 15.89
CA LEU A 366 33.70 0.36 14.72
C LEU A 366 35.17 0.04 14.86
N ARG A 367 35.78 0.27 16.06
CA ARG A 367 37.17 -0.09 16.36
C ARG A 367 37.42 -1.59 16.21
N ASP A 368 36.52 -2.42 16.75
CA ASP A 368 36.61 -3.87 16.64
C ASP A 368 36.59 -4.34 15.19
N ASN A 369 35.70 -3.76 14.37
CA ASN A 369 35.60 -4.06 12.94
C ASN A 369 36.85 -3.61 12.17
N ILE A 370 37.40 -2.42 12.47
CA ILE A 370 38.67 -1.97 11.88
C ILE A 370 39.80 -2.90 12.31
N ASN A 371 39.91 -3.24 13.61
CA ASN A 371 40.95 -4.13 14.14
C ASN A 371 40.92 -5.52 13.47
N THR A 372 39.71 -6.05 13.25
CA THR A 372 39.56 -7.32 12.53
C THR A 372 40.06 -7.22 11.10
N GLY A 373 39.77 -6.12 10.40
CA GLY A 373 40.30 -5.87 9.06
C GLY A 373 41.81 -5.68 9.02
N LEU A 374 42.39 -4.99 10.02
CA LEU A 374 43.85 -4.81 10.15
C LEU A 374 44.59 -6.13 10.37
N LYS A 375 44.04 -7.04 11.20
CA LYS A 375 44.62 -8.38 11.39
C LYS A 375 44.75 -9.21 10.12
N LEU A 376 43.89 -8.94 9.11
CA LEU A 376 43.96 -9.62 7.82
C LEU A 376 45.00 -9.01 6.87
N SER A 377 45.51 -7.82 7.17
CA SER A 377 46.32 -7.00 6.27
C SER A 377 47.65 -6.61 6.92
N ASP A 378 47.64 -5.71 7.90
CA ASP A 378 48.84 -5.23 8.61
C ASP A 378 48.45 -4.80 10.03
N ALA A 379 48.81 -5.60 11.01
CA ALA A 379 48.48 -5.40 12.42
C ALA A 379 49.38 -4.33 13.11
N SER A 380 50.30 -3.67 12.40
CA SER A 380 51.12 -2.59 12.95
C SER A 380 50.33 -1.28 13.17
N TYR A 381 49.22 -1.12 12.49
CA TYR A 381 48.33 0.03 12.62
C TYR A 381 47.28 -0.15 13.74
N GLN A 382 46.80 0.96 14.30
CA GLN A 382 45.78 0.96 15.32
C GLN A 382 44.44 1.44 14.73
N PRO A 383 43.27 0.97 15.24
CA PRO A 383 41.97 1.43 14.78
C PRO A 383 41.79 2.95 14.82
N ASP A 384 42.33 3.60 15.86
CA ASP A 384 42.20 5.05 16.04
C ASP A 384 42.98 5.88 15.00
N ASP A 385 43.92 5.29 14.27
CA ASP A 385 44.59 5.95 13.14
C ASP A 385 43.62 6.31 12.03
N PHE A 386 42.52 5.56 11.88
CA PHE A 386 41.53 5.68 10.82
C PHE A 386 40.27 6.41 11.25
N ILE A 387 40.06 6.66 12.57
CA ILE A 387 38.86 7.29 13.10
C ILE A 387 39.08 8.79 13.18
N ARG A 388 38.42 9.50 12.26
CA ARG A 388 38.47 10.96 12.17
C ARG A 388 37.10 11.57 12.30
N THR A 389 36.90 12.50 13.22
CA THR A 389 35.63 13.18 13.45
C THR A 389 35.27 14.16 12.33
N ASP A 390 36.26 14.72 11.64
CA ASP A 390 36.13 15.58 10.47
C ASP A 390 35.80 14.81 9.18
N LEU A 391 36.02 13.49 9.15
CA LEU A 391 35.73 12.58 8.05
C LEU A 391 34.92 11.37 8.55
N ALA A 392 33.86 11.63 9.32
CA ALA A 392 33.12 10.60 10.01
C ALA A 392 32.52 9.54 9.06
N GLN A 393 31.96 9.95 7.92
CA GLN A 393 31.41 9.00 6.92
C GLN A 393 32.49 8.07 6.35
N ASP A 394 33.67 8.61 6.06
CA ASP A 394 34.79 7.88 5.47
C ASP A 394 35.39 6.88 6.45
N ALA A 395 35.50 7.28 7.73
CA ALA A 395 35.97 6.41 8.79
C ALA A 395 35.10 5.15 8.94
N LEU A 396 33.77 5.27 8.77
CA LEU A 396 32.85 4.14 8.81
C LEU A 396 33.03 3.16 7.64
N CYS A 397 33.60 3.61 6.52
CA CYS A 397 33.85 2.76 5.33
C CYS A 397 35.16 1.96 5.43
N VAL A 398 36.07 2.35 6.33
CA VAL A 398 37.41 1.74 6.47
C VAL A 398 37.35 0.22 6.70
N PRO A 399 36.51 -0.33 7.61
CA PRO A 399 36.45 -1.77 7.81
C PRO A 399 36.18 -2.53 6.51
N ALA A 400 35.19 -2.10 5.72
CA ALA A 400 34.84 -2.74 4.47
C ALA A 400 35.99 -2.74 3.47
N LEU A 401 36.72 -1.63 3.37
CA LEU A 401 37.85 -1.47 2.47
C LEU A 401 39.03 -2.36 2.89
N LEU A 402 39.30 -2.48 4.20
CA LEU A 402 40.34 -3.40 4.73
C LEU A 402 39.97 -4.86 4.41
N HIS A 403 38.75 -5.28 4.65
CA HIS A 403 38.28 -6.64 4.30
C HIS A 403 38.28 -6.94 2.80
N GLN A 404 38.33 -5.90 1.95
CA GLN A 404 38.52 -6.04 0.50
C GLN A 404 39.99 -6.04 0.09
N GLY A 405 40.92 -6.06 1.04
CA GLY A 405 42.34 -6.13 0.79
C GLY A 405 43.02 -4.80 0.45
N LYS A 406 42.37 -3.67 0.73
CA LYS A 406 43.04 -2.37 0.65
C LYS A 406 44.06 -2.24 1.75
N LYS A 407 45.26 -1.74 1.40
CA LYS A 407 46.37 -1.64 2.36
C LYS A 407 46.13 -0.48 3.35
N PRO A 408 46.38 -0.66 4.65
CA PRO A 408 46.21 0.38 5.66
C PRO A 408 46.91 1.69 5.32
N LYS A 409 48.16 1.59 4.85
CA LYS A 409 48.96 2.75 4.42
C LYS A 409 48.29 3.59 3.34
N ASP A 410 47.69 2.92 2.34
CA ASP A 410 47.03 3.60 1.24
C ASP A 410 45.73 4.27 1.69
N LEU A 411 44.95 3.60 2.59
CA LEU A 411 43.73 4.17 3.18
C LEU A 411 44.01 5.42 4.00
N LEU A 412 45.07 5.41 4.82
CA LEU A 412 45.48 6.61 5.58
C LEU A 412 45.87 7.75 4.64
N ALA A 413 46.64 7.49 3.60
CA ALA A 413 47.05 8.48 2.62
C ALA A 413 45.81 9.09 1.91
N GLU A 414 44.80 8.28 1.59
CA GLU A 414 43.55 8.79 0.97
C GLU A 414 42.71 9.61 1.97
N LEU A 415 42.63 9.22 3.25
CA LEU A 415 41.98 10.04 4.31
C LEU A 415 42.70 11.39 4.49
N GLU A 416 44.05 11.43 4.47
CA GLU A 416 44.81 12.67 4.55
C GLU A 416 44.59 13.57 3.34
N LYS A 417 44.56 13.00 2.12
CA LYS A 417 44.20 13.75 0.91
C LYS A 417 42.83 14.37 1.03
N LYS A 418 41.84 13.63 1.51
CA LYS A 418 40.48 14.11 1.67
C LYS A 418 40.41 15.23 2.72
N ALA A 419 41.07 15.08 3.87
CA ALA A 419 41.17 16.13 4.89
C ALA A 419 41.80 17.42 4.34
N ALA A 420 42.82 17.25 3.48
CA ALA A 420 43.47 18.36 2.77
C ALA A 420 42.65 18.90 1.57
N LYS A 421 41.41 18.42 1.35
CA LYS A 421 40.55 18.77 0.20
C LYS A 421 41.21 18.52 -1.16
N LYS A 422 42.08 17.51 -1.24
CA LYS A 422 42.71 17.06 -2.48
C LYS A 422 41.92 15.91 -3.10
N THR A 423 42.20 15.64 -4.38
CA THR A 423 41.62 14.50 -5.09
C THR A 423 41.96 13.20 -4.35
N ASN A 424 40.97 12.40 -4.02
CA ASN A 424 41.06 11.20 -3.21
C ASN A 424 40.11 10.10 -3.74
N LEU A 425 40.34 8.84 -3.34
CA LEU A 425 39.53 7.71 -3.80
C LEU A 425 38.19 7.60 -3.08
N PHE A 426 38.01 8.17 -1.89
CA PHE A 426 36.70 8.20 -1.23
C PHE A 426 35.65 8.91 -2.09
N ASP A 427 36.07 9.96 -2.80
CA ASP A 427 35.20 10.72 -3.71
C ASP A 427 35.23 10.18 -5.14
N THR A 428 36.44 10.01 -5.74
CA THR A 428 36.58 9.66 -7.17
C THR A 428 36.25 8.20 -7.49
N ALA A 429 36.49 7.27 -6.55
CA ALA A 429 36.05 5.89 -6.64
C ALA A 429 34.70 5.62 -5.93
N ASN A 430 34.05 6.67 -5.46
CA ASN A 430 32.77 6.61 -4.76
C ASN A 430 32.77 5.67 -3.53
N TRP A 431 33.89 5.53 -2.82
CA TRP A 431 33.96 4.62 -1.67
C TRP A 431 32.97 4.99 -0.58
N THR A 432 32.88 6.28 -0.21
CA THR A 432 31.91 6.75 0.78
C THR A 432 30.48 6.41 0.36
N HIS A 433 30.10 6.71 -0.87
CA HIS A 433 28.77 6.42 -1.40
C HIS A 433 28.45 4.91 -1.39
N ASN A 434 29.40 4.08 -1.81
CA ASN A 434 29.19 2.65 -2.00
C ASN A 434 29.16 1.85 -0.70
N TYR A 435 29.85 2.30 0.36
CA TYR A 435 30.03 1.49 1.56
C TYR A 435 29.38 2.06 2.82
N PHE A 436 29.05 3.35 2.84
CA PHE A 436 28.55 4.02 4.05
C PHE A 436 27.28 3.36 4.62
N SER A 437 26.22 3.24 3.83
CA SER A 437 24.94 2.70 4.30
C SER A 437 25.09 1.28 4.81
N ALA A 438 25.80 0.43 4.07
CA ALA A 438 26.02 -0.95 4.45
C ALA A 438 26.85 -1.09 5.74
N SER A 439 27.87 -0.23 5.90
CA SER A 439 28.66 -0.17 7.15
C SER A 439 27.80 0.28 8.34
N MET A 440 26.90 1.24 8.12
CA MET A 440 25.95 1.67 9.14
C MET A 440 25.05 0.49 9.58
N TYR A 441 24.40 -0.21 8.65
CA TYR A 441 23.56 -1.36 9.00
C TYR A 441 24.34 -2.44 9.73
N LEU A 442 25.56 -2.76 9.30
CA LEU A 442 26.42 -3.76 9.94
C LEU A 442 26.71 -3.42 11.42
N LEU A 443 26.96 -2.15 11.73
CA LEU A 443 27.22 -1.70 13.11
C LEU A 443 26.01 -1.90 14.02
N PHE A 444 24.80 -1.68 13.52
CA PHE A 444 23.58 -1.82 14.30
C PHE A 444 23.00 -3.25 14.31
N LEU A 445 23.39 -4.09 13.34
CA LEU A 445 22.75 -5.39 13.09
C LEU A 445 22.63 -6.30 14.33
N PRO A 446 23.64 -6.41 15.23
CA PRO A 446 23.54 -7.22 16.44
C PRO A 446 22.93 -6.48 17.63
N LEU A 447 22.59 -5.20 17.49
CA LEU A 447 22.09 -4.41 18.59
C LEU A 447 20.56 -4.49 18.69
N PRO A 448 19.99 -4.38 19.91
CA PRO A 448 18.54 -4.28 20.08
C PRO A 448 18.00 -2.94 19.56
N THR A 449 18.84 -1.91 19.46
CA THR A 449 18.46 -0.61 18.90
C THR A 449 18.58 -0.63 17.38
N PRO A 450 17.52 -0.28 16.62
CA PRO A 450 17.58 -0.27 15.18
C PRO A 450 18.46 0.86 14.64
N CYS A 451 18.90 0.71 13.38
CA CYS A 451 19.73 1.70 12.72
C CYS A 451 19.01 3.05 12.61
N VAL A 452 19.69 4.13 12.92
CA VAL A 452 19.18 5.52 12.86
C VAL A 452 18.77 5.95 11.45
N LEU A 453 19.23 5.25 10.40
CA LEU A 453 18.83 5.51 9.02
C LEU A 453 17.36 5.18 8.73
N TYR A 454 16.66 4.49 9.62
CA TYR A 454 15.21 4.27 9.52
C TYR A 454 14.37 5.45 9.99
N ALA A 455 14.99 6.48 10.58
CA ALA A 455 14.32 7.66 11.10
C ALA A 455 14.21 8.77 10.03
N GLY A 456 13.16 9.56 10.14
CA GLY A 456 12.91 10.74 9.32
C GLY A 456 11.76 10.58 8.33
N PHE A 457 11.11 11.69 8.04
CA PHE A 457 10.01 11.74 7.08
C PHE A 457 10.41 11.09 5.73
N ASP A 458 11.59 11.45 5.20
CA ASP A 458 12.07 10.92 3.92
C ASP A 458 12.39 9.40 3.97
N ALA A 459 12.83 8.88 5.11
CA ALA A 459 12.98 7.44 5.32
C ALA A 459 11.61 6.74 5.35
N PHE A 460 10.60 7.33 5.99
CA PHE A 460 9.25 6.81 6.05
C PHE A 460 8.59 6.76 4.67
N LEU A 461 8.84 7.76 3.80
CA LEU A 461 8.38 7.73 2.41
C LEU A 461 8.96 6.52 1.65
N LYS A 462 10.26 6.26 1.78
CA LYS A 462 10.93 5.13 1.13
C LYS A 462 10.45 3.79 1.67
N LEU A 463 10.32 3.66 3.00
CA LEU A 463 9.79 2.45 3.65
C LEU A 463 8.36 2.16 3.22
N SER A 464 7.55 3.19 3.03
CA SER A 464 6.15 3.06 2.62
C SER A 464 5.99 2.74 1.14
N LYS A 465 6.92 3.13 0.28
CA LYS A 465 6.88 2.91 -1.17
C LYS A 465 5.50 3.25 -1.79
N GLY A 466 4.98 4.45 -1.54
CA GLY A 466 3.66 4.87 -2.05
C GLY A 466 2.46 4.30 -1.29
N ASN A 467 2.67 3.42 -0.31
CA ASN A 467 1.59 2.81 0.46
C ASN A 467 1.17 3.71 1.63
N THR A 468 0.00 4.31 1.51
CA THR A 468 -0.56 5.23 2.52
C THR A 468 -0.71 4.58 3.90
N ARG A 469 -1.12 3.30 3.96
CA ARG A 469 -1.30 2.61 5.24
C ARG A 469 0.01 2.40 5.97
N HIS A 470 1.08 2.02 5.25
CA HIS A 470 2.42 1.88 5.82
C HIS A 470 2.91 3.22 6.40
N PHE A 471 2.73 4.31 5.63
CA PHE A 471 3.12 5.65 6.08
C PHE A 471 2.36 6.08 7.34
N LEU A 472 1.05 5.89 7.37
CA LEU A 472 0.21 6.25 8.53
C LEU A 472 0.59 5.47 9.79
N GLU A 473 0.90 4.17 9.66
CA GLU A 473 1.34 3.35 10.81
C GLU A 473 2.70 3.81 11.35
N LEU A 474 3.67 4.11 10.47
CA LEU A 474 4.95 4.68 10.85
C LEU A 474 4.78 6.00 11.63
N CYS A 475 3.90 6.88 11.14
CA CYS A 475 3.58 8.13 11.82
C CYS A 475 2.89 7.88 13.17
N HIS A 476 1.92 6.96 13.22
CA HIS A 476 1.19 6.62 14.45
C HIS A 476 2.13 6.19 15.56
N LEU A 477 2.97 5.20 15.30
CA LEU A 477 3.90 4.66 16.29
C LEU A 477 4.98 5.68 16.71
N SER A 478 5.45 6.50 15.75
CA SER A 478 6.44 7.54 16.05
C SER A 478 5.89 8.63 16.98
N LEU A 479 4.61 8.95 16.84
CA LEU A 479 3.98 10.02 17.62
C LEU A 479 3.40 9.56 18.97
N GLN A 480 3.41 8.26 19.28
CA GLN A 480 2.83 7.75 20.54
C GLN A 480 3.45 8.34 21.81
N GLY A 481 4.74 8.62 21.77
CA GLY A 481 5.46 9.21 22.91
C GLY A 481 5.70 10.72 22.81
N THR A 482 5.07 11.42 21.84
CA THR A 482 5.36 12.82 21.57
C THR A 482 4.37 13.74 22.24
N ASP A 483 4.87 14.78 22.93
CA ASP A 483 4.04 15.77 23.60
C ASP A 483 3.51 16.84 22.62
N VAL A 484 2.29 17.32 22.92
CA VAL A 484 1.71 18.51 22.28
C VAL A 484 1.76 19.65 23.29
N ILE A 485 2.61 20.64 23.06
CA ILE A 485 2.81 21.79 23.94
C ILE A 485 2.35 23.05 23.20
N GLY A 486 1.42 23.80 23.82
CA GLY A 486 0.91 25.04 23.22
C GLY A 486 0.25 24.86 21.85
N GLY A 487 -0.37 23.71 21.59
CA GLY A 487 -1.01 23.40 20.31
C GLY A 487 -0.03 22.99 19.18
N GLN A 488 1.25 22.77 19.53
CA GLN A 488 2.28 22.32 18.57
C GLN A 488 2.84 20.96 18.96
N VAL A 489 3.05 20.10 17.98
CA VAL A 489 3.73 18.81 18.16
C VAL A 489 5.23 19.08 18.28
N GLN A 490 5.85 18.48 19.29
CA GLN A 490 7.30 18.52 19.44
C GLN A 490 7.96 17.61 18.38
N SER A 491 9.20 17.96 18.01
CA SER A 491 10.01 17.11 17.11
C SER A 491 10.25 15.74 17.76
N VAL A 492 10.00 14.67 17.01
CA VAL A 492 10.24 13.29 17.46
C VAL A 492 11.73 12.98 17.37
N ASP A 493 12.31 12.47 18.45
CA ASP A 493 13.73 12.10 18.43
C ASP A 493 14.01 10.90 17.48
N ILE A 494 15.24 10.84 16.98
CA ILE A 494 15.68 9.87 15.97
C ILE A 494 15.53 8.41 16.44
N LYS A 495 15.84 8.15 17.70
CA LYS A 495 15.77 6.79 18.27
C LYS A 495 14.32 6.32 18.34
N THR A 496 13.41 7.17 18.81
CA THR A 496 11.97 6.90 18.86
C THR A 496 11.43 6.59 17.46
N GLN A 497 11.79 7.38 16.44
CA GLN A 497 11.39 7.13 15.06
C GLN A 497 11.93 5.80 14.52
N ALA A 498 13.21 5.49 14.77
CA ALA A 498 13.82 4.23 14.32
C ALA A 498 13.17 3.01 15.02
N MET A 499 12.84 3.12 16.31
CA MET A 499 12.10 2.09 17.05
C MET A 499 10.70 1.90 16.47
N ALA A 500 9.97 2.98 16.22
CA ALA A 500 8.65 2.95 15.59
C ALA A 500 8.69 2.28 14.20
N ALA A 501 9.72 2.57 13.41
CA ALA A 501 9.91 1.93 12.11
C ALA A 501 10.09 0.41 12.23
N ARG A 502 10.88 -0.05 13.23
CA ARG A 502 11.06 -1.49 13.49
C ARG A 502 9.76 -2.14 13.96
N ASP A 503 9.04 -1.50 14.87
CA ASP A 503 7.81 -2.05 15.45
C ASP A 503 6.68 -2.10 14.40
N ALA A 504 6.55 -1.06 13.55
CA ALA A 504 5.66 -1.09 12.38
C ALA A 504 6.03 -2.24 11.42
N SER A 505 7.33 -2.38 11.13
CA SER A 505 7.85 -3.45 10.29
C SER A 505 7.48 -4.84 10.83
N ALA A 506 7.66 -5.06 12.14
CA ALA A 506 7.29 -6.31 12.81
C ALA A 506 5.79 -6.61 12.70
N LEU A 507 4.93 -5.59 12.88
CA LEU A 507 3.49 -5.72 12.68
C LEU A 507 3.16 -6.17 11.24
N PHE A 508 3.75 -5.53 10.22
CA PHE A 508 3.48 -5.87 8.83
C PHE A 508 4.03 -7.24 8.44
N VAL A 509 5.18 -7.67 8.98
CA VAL A 509 5.66 -9.06 8.82
C VAL A 509 4.63 -10.04 9.39
N LYS A 510 4.15 -9.81 10.61
CA LYS A 510 3.14 -10.67 11.24
C LYS A 510 1.80 -10.67 10.49
N GLU A 511 1.36 -9.54 9.96
CA GLU A 511 0.12 -9.42 9.20
C GLU A 511 0.09 -10.29 7.92
N THR A 512 1.26 -10.67 7.38
CA THR A 512 1.31 -11.56 6.21
C THR A 512 0.63 -12.91 6.48
N GLN A 513 0.57 -13.37 7.75
CA GLN A 513 -0.15 -14.58 8.14
C GLN A 513 -1.65 -14.51 7.84
N GLY A 514 -2.25 -13.31 7.86
CA GLY A 514 -3.65 -13.08 7.53
C GLY A 514 -3.93 -12.86 6.03
N SER A 515 -2.98 -13.18 5.14
CA SER A 515 -3.09 -12.95 3.70
C SER A 515 -3.79 -14.11 2.97
N GLY A 516 -5.06 -14.36 3.30
CA GLY A 516 -5.86 -15.40 2.67
C GLY A 516 -5.32 -16.82 2.90
N ASP A 517 -5.60 -17.73 1.97
CA ASP A 517 -5.26 -19.15 2.11
C ASP A 517 -3.75 -19.42 2.14
N PHE A 518 -2.95 -18.51 1.59
CA PHE A 518 -1.48 -18.61 1.54
C PHE A 518 -0.76 -17.84 2.67
N GLY A 519 -1.48 -17.21 3.60
CA GLY A 519 -0.91 -16.30 4.59
C GLY A 519 0.25 -16.88 5.39
N ASN A 520 0.11 -18.06 5.96
CA ASN A 520 1.19 -18.72 6.69
C ASN A 520 2.41 -18.97 5.80
N ARG A 521 2.18 -19.31 4.54
CA ARG A 521 3.26 -19.54 3.58
C ARG A 521 4.00 -18.26 3.23
N LEU A 522 3.26 -17.18 2.97
CA LEU A 522 3.83 -15.85 2.73
C LEU A 522 4.66 -15.37 3.92
N PHE A 523 4.21 -15.62 5.15
CA PHE A 523 4.97 -15.32 6.36
C PHE A 523 6.32 -16.06 6.39
N HIS A 524 6.34 -17.35 6.05
CA HIS A 524 7.59 -18.11 5.96
C HIS A 524 8.51 -17.59 4.86
N VAL A 525 7.97 -17.24 3.69
CA VAL A 525 8.75 -16.61 2.60
C VAL A 525 9.39 -15.31 3.06
N VAL A 526 8.63 -14.42 3.71
CA VAL A 526 9.13 -13.13 4.23
C VAL A 526 10.26 -13.36 5.22
N ASN A 527 10.08 -14.27 6.18
CA ASN A 527 11.11 -14.53 7.20
C ASN A 527 12.36 -15.16 6.60
N THR A 528 12.22 -16.16 5.72
CA THR A 528 13.37 -16.84 5.13
C THR A 528 14.17 -15.89 4.22
N LEU A 529 13.49 -15.14 3.34
CA LEU A 529 14.13 -14.20 2.43
C LEU A 529 14.77 -13.03 3.19
N GLY A 530 14.06 -12.50 4.19
CA GLY A 530 14.59 -11.44 5.06
C GLY A 530 15.86 -11.87 5.80
N GLN A 531 15.92 -13.13 6.28
CA GLN A 531 17.14 -13.68 6.90
C GLN A 531 18.29 -13.85 5.88
N VAL A 532 18.02 -14.33 4.66
CA VAL A 532 19.02 -14.40 3.61
C VAL A 532 19.62 -13.02 3.33
N PHE A 533 18.77 -11.98 3.20
CA PHE A 533 19.27 -10.63 3.02
C PHE A 533 20.02 -10.12 4.25
N ARG A 534 19.54 -10.40 5.48
CA ARG A 534 20.25 -10.06 6.72
C ARG A 534 21.66 -10.67 6.76
N LEU A 535 21.81 -11.94 6.44
CA LEU A 535 23.12 -12.59 6.34
C LEU A 535 24.02 -11.94 5.28
N SER A 536 23.43 -11.54 4.14
CA SER A 536 24.18 -10.79 3.12
C SER A 536 24.73 -9.46 3.67
N HIS A 537 23.96 -8.76 4.51
CA HIS A 537 24.38 -7.50 5.15
C HIS A 537 25.40 -7.73 6.29
N ALA A 538 25.43 -8.92 6.89
CA ALA A 538 26.37 -9.27 7.95
C ALA A 538 27.81 -9.50 7.45
N ARG A 539 28.06 -9.51 6.14
CA ARG A 539 29.39 -9.75 5.55
C ARG A 539 30.33 -8.58 5.83
N PRO A 540 31.47 -8.81 6.51
CA PRO A 540 32.38 -7.71 6.88
C PRO A 540 32.97 -6.95 5.70
N SER A 541 33.18 -7.64 4.55
CA SER A 541 33.75 -7.02 3.35
C SER A 541 32.82 -6.03 2.67
N GLN A 542 31.53 -6.11 2.91
CA GLN A 542 30.51 -5.27 2.27
C GLN A 542 30.66 -5.19 0.72
N SER A 543 31.36 -6.19 0.13
CA SER A 543 31.69 -6.20 -1.31
C SER A 543 30.47 -6.14 -2.22
N GLU A 544 29.31 -6.46 -1.67
CA GLU A 544 28.02 -6.46 -2.35
C GLU A 544 26.97 -5.90 -1.42
N ALA A 545 27.18 -4.66 -1.03
CA ALA A 545 26.31 -3.93 -0.11
C ALA A 545 24.87 -3.85 -0.64
N GLU A 546 23.91 -3.81 0.30
CA GLU A 546 22.50 -3.49 0.06
C GLU A 546 21.77 -4.44 -0.90
N ARG A 547 21.90 -5.77 -0.69
CA ARG A 547 21.05 -6.74 -1.38
C ARG A 547 19.66 -6.74 -0.79
N THR A 548 18.68 -6.28 -1.55
CA THR A 548 17.27 -6.18 -1.15
C THR A 548 16.32 -6.70 -2.22
N HIS A 549 16.88 -7.25 -3.30
CA HIS A 549 16.14 -7.85 -4.41
C HIS A 549 16.91 -9.02 -5.00
N PHE A 550 16.21 -9.88 -5.74
CA PHE A 550 16.80 -11.04 -6.38
C PHE A 550 16.28 -11.23 -7.80
N ALA A 551 17.07 -11.91 -8.61
CA ALA A 551 16.67 -12.47 -9.89
C ALA A 551 16.74 -13.99 -9.85
N ILE A 552 15.91 -14.65 -10.65
CA ILE A 552 15.87 -16.10 -10.76
C ILE A 552 16.85 -16.53 -11.85
N SER A 553 17.72 -17.50 -11.56
CA SER A 553 18.68 -18.04 -12.51
C SER A 553 18.52 -19.55 -12.65
N GLY A 554 18.92 -20.09 -13.83
CA GLY A 554 19.05 -21.53 -14.04
C GLY A 554 17.76 -22.29 -14.34
N GLY A 555 16.75 -21.67 -14.94
CA GLY A 555 15.55 -22.35 -15.46
C GLY A 555 14.22 -21.81 -14.97
N ASP A 556 13.15 -22.44 -15.41
CA ASP A 556 11.78 -22.08 -15.02
C ASP A 556 11.39 -22.70 -13.67
N LEU A 557 10.53 -22.02 -12.95
CA LEU A 557 9.96 -22.52 -11.70
C LEU A 557 8.85 -23.54 -11.97
N LYS A 558 8.70 -24.52 -11.07
CA LYS A 558 7.53 -25.41 -11.05
C LYS A 558 6.22 -24.64 -10.85
N PRO A 559 5.09 -25.15 -11.35
CA PRO A 559 3.78 -24.48 -11.28
C PRO A 559 3.39 -23.99 -9.89
N ASP A 560 3.60 -24.79 -8.85
CA ASP A 560 3.27 -24.45 -7.46
C ASP A 560 4.14 -23.27 -6.95
N ALA A 561 5.42 -23.24 -7.30
CA ALA A 561 6.32 -22.14 -6.94
C ALA A 561 5.96 -20.86 -7.71
N GLN A 562 5.59 -20.96 -8.99
CA GLN A 562 5.08 -19.83 -9.78
C GLN A 562 3.80 -19.26 -9.18
N LYS A 563 2.86 -20.14 -8.77
CA LYS A 563 1.61 -19.73 -8.12
C LYS A 563 1.90 -18.95 -6.83
N LEU A 564 2.79 -19.45 -5.97
CA LEU A 564 3.11 -18.74 -4.73
C LEU A 564 3.90 -17.45 -4.97
N LEU A 565 4.76 -17.40 -5.96
CA LEU A 565 5.44 -16.17 -6.38
C LEU A 565 4.41 -15.11 -6.83
N SER A 566 3.38 -15.51 -7.58
CA SER A 566 2.26 -14.64 -7.95
C SER A 566 1.48 -14.15 -6.71
N GLU A 567 1.26 -15.01 -5.71
CA GLU A 567 0.66 -14.59 -4.44
C GLU A 567 1.56 -13.61 -3.66
N CYS A 568 2.90 -13.76 -3.70
CA CYS A 568 3.82 -12.77 -3.12
C CYS A 568 3.67 -11.38 -3.77
N LEU A 569 3.44 -11.31 -5.08
CA LEU A 569 3.19 -10.07 -5.80
C LEU A 569 1.79 -9.50 -5.47
N LYS A 570 0.77 -10.34 -5.47
CA LYS A 570 -0.62 -9.98 -5.15
C LYS A 570 -0.76 -9.35 -3.76
N TRP A 571 -0.02 -9.87 -2.78
CA TRP A 571 -0.03 -9.40 -1.40
C TRP A 571 1.08 -8.37 -1.11
N SER A 572 1.76 -7.89 -2.13
CA SER A 572 2.84 -6.89 -2.02
C SER A 572 3.96 -7.31 -1.05
N VAL A 573 4.21 -8.62 -0.92
CA VAL A 573 5.42 -9.15 -0.26
C VAL A 573 6.64 -8.85 -1.12
N LEU A 574 6.48 -8.98 -2.43
CA LEU A 574 7.47 -8.66 -3.45
C LEU A 574 6.89 -7.68 -4.46
N PHE A 575 7.78 -6.91 -5.10
CA PHE A 575 7.48 -6.07 -6.25
C PHE A 575 8.33 -6.51 -7.43
N VAL A 576 7.79 -6.41 -8.63
CA VAL A 576 8.56 -6.58 -9.87
C VAL A 576 9.21 -5.24 -10.22
N ALA A 577 10.49 -5.29 -10.56
CA ALA A 577 11.21 -4.14 -11.12
C ALA A 577 11.86 -4.55 -12.44
N PRO A 578 11.86 -3.67 -13.46
CA PRO A 578 12.60 -3.95 -14.68
C PRO A 578 14.11 -4.09 -14.38
N GLU A 579 14.79 -4.96 -15.14
CA GLU A 579 16.21 -5.21 -14.94
C GLU A 579 17.04 -3.94 -15.16
N THR A 580 17.94 -3.65 -14.23
CA THR A 580 18.72 -2.40 -14.20
C THR A 580 19.84 -2.37 -15.24
N LYS A 581 20.28 -3.51 -15.82
CA LYS A 581 21.31 -3.60 -16.88
C LYS A 581 21.14 -4.87 -17.70
N VAL A 582 20.69 -4.73 -18.93
CA VAL A 582 20.75 -5.79 -19.94
C VAL A 582 22.17 -5.84 -20.51
N LYS A 583 22.96 -6.85 -20.13
CA LYS A 583 24.18 -7.22 -20.84
C LYS A 583 23.85 -8.34 -21.82
N GLY A 584 23.57 -7.98 -23.06
CA GLY A 584 23.37 -8.92 -24.17
C GLY A 584 21.90 -9.31 -24.36
N ALA A 585 21.39 -9.08 -25.57
CA ALA A 585 20.05 -9.40 -25.98
C ALA A 585 19.72 -10.88 -25.74
N ARG A 586 18.69 -11.17 -24.95
CA ARG A 586 17.69 -12.23 -25.05
C ARG A 586 17.14 -12.59 -23.68
N LEU A 587 15.83 -12.35 -23.47
CA LEU A 587 14.99 -12.54 -22.29
C LEU A 587 15.09 -11.40 -21.27
N GLU A 588 13.98 -10.68 -21.12
CA GLU A 588 13.76 -9.76 -20.00
C GLU A 588 13.73 -10.58 -18.71
N THR A 589 14.82 -10.55 -17.95
CA THR A 589 14.84 -11.12 -16.61
C THR A 589 14.21 -10.14 -15.65
N MET A 590 13.22 -10.59 -14.87
CA MET A 590 12.53 -9.78 -13.87
C MET A 590 13.32 -9.80 -12.55
N ASP A 591 13.52 -8.62 -11.96
CA ASP A 591 14.02 -8.49 -10.60
C ASP A 591 12.86 -8.47 -9.61
N TYR A 592 12.94 -9.27 -8.54
CA TYR A 592 11.97 -9.34 -7.47
C TYR A 592 12.47 -8.59 -6.25
N MET A 593 11.86 -7.43 -5.96
CA MET A 593 12.27 -6.57 -4.86
C MET A 593 11.46 -6.89 -3.60
N PHE A 594 12.14 -7.07 -2.48
CA PHE A 594 11.54 -7.24 -1.17
C PHE A 594 10.85 -5.95 -0.73
N ASN A 595 9.66 -6.04 -0.12
CA ASN A 595 8.94 -4.85 0.28
C ASN A 595 9.75 -4.06 1.32
N PRO A 596 10.07 -2.78 1.06
CA PRO A 596 10.91 -1.97 1.94
C PRO A 596 10.38 -1.86 3.38
N ILE A 597 9.08 -1.98 3.59
CA ILE A 597 8.48 -1.92 4.93
C ILE A 597 8.99 -3.02 5.88
N TYR A 598 9.48 -4.14 5.35
CA TYR A 598 10.04 -5.23 6.16
C TYR A 598 11.50 -4.99 6.57
N ALA A 599 12.18 -4.04 5.93
CA ALA A 599 13.61 -3.81 6.13
C ALA A 599 14.03 -3.51 7.58
N PRO A 600 13.31 -2.67 8.36
CA PRO A 600 13.68 -2.37 9.74
C PRO A 600 13.61 -3.58 10.69
N TYR A 601 12.68 -4.52 10.47
CA TYR A 601 12.57 -5.75 11.25
C TYR A 601 13.80 -6.66 11.09
N PHE A 602 14.29 -6.77 9.84
CA PHE A 602 15.48 -7.58 9.55
C PHE A 602 16.79 -6.82 9.74
N GLY A 603 16.79 -5.51 9.98
CA GLY A 603 17.97 -4.69 10.10
C GLY A 603 18.74 -4.54 8.78
N ILE A 604 18.05 -4.49 7.64
CA ILE A 604 18.62 -4.41 6.29
C ILE A 604 18.30 -3.07 5.62
N SER A 605 18.99 -2.77 4.52
CA SER A 605 18.71 -1.59 3.71
C SER A 605 17.31 -1.65 3.09
N PHE A 606 16.67 -0.50 2.94
CA PHE A 606 15.45 -0.31 2.18
C PHE A 606 15.70 0.28 0.77
N ASN A 607 16.95 0.58 0.44
CA ASN A 607 17.32 1.07 -0.88
C ASN A 607 17.49 -0.10 -1.86
N LYS A 608 17.21 0.14 -3.15
CA LYS A 608 17.53 -0.81 -4.21
C LYS A 608 19.03 -0.75 -4.50
N GLY A 609 19.77 -1.77 -4.07
CA GLY A 609 21.19 -1.93 -4.33
C GLY A 609 21.48 -3.00 -5.39
N ARG A 610 22.39 -3.94 -5.10
CA ARG A 610 22.73 -5.06 -5.98
C ARG A 610 21.74 -6.22 -5.84
N LYS A 611 21.47 -6.92 -6.95
CA LYS A 611 20.62 -8.11 -6.93
C LYS A 611 21.36 -9.34 -6.40
N LEU A 612 20.63 -10.24 -5.80
CA LEU A 612 21.05 -11.59 -5.46
C LEU A 612 20.57 -12.54 -6.57
N GLU A 613 21.48 -13.25 -7.21
CA GLU A 613 21.11 -14.32 -8.13
C GLU A 613 20.72 -15.56 -7.32
N LEU A 614 19.43 -15.93 -7.39
CA LEU A 614 18.91 -17.14 -6.75
C LEU A 614 18.66 -18.22 -7.80
N PRO A 615 19.29 -19.40 -7.68
CA PRO A 615 18.95 -20.55 -8.52
C PRO A 615 17.46 -20.89 -8.42
N ALA A 616 16.84 -21.33 -9.52
CA ALA A 616 15.44 -21.74 -9.53
C ALA A 616 15.10 -22.73 -8.41
N SER A 617 15.99 -23.70 -8.12
CA SER A 617 15.85 -24.65 -7.01
C SER A 617 15.79 -23.99 -5.63
N SER A 618 16.57 -22.90 -5.41
CA SER A 618 16.51 -22.13 -4.16
C SER A 618 15.21 -21.37 -4.04
N VAL A 619 14.71 -20.79 -5.15
CA VAL A 619 13.41 -20.11 -5.18
C VAL A 619 12.26 -21.12 -4.98
N GLU A 620 12.33 -22.31 -5.58
CA GLU A 620 11.36 -23.38 -5.31
C GLU A 620 11.34 -23.77 -3.84
N THR A 621 12.51 -23.93 -3.20
CA THR A 621 12.61 -24.20 -1.75
C THR A 621 12.02 -23.05 -0.94
N LEU A 622 12.33 -21.81 -1.29
CA LEU A 622 11.77 -20.61 -0.65
C LEU A 622 10.24 -20.58 -0.77
N MET A 623 9.69 -20.90 -1.95
CA MET A 623 8.26 -20.85 -2.20
C MET A 623 7.51 -22.07 -1.63
N THR A 624 7.96 -23.28 -1.89
CA THR A 624 7.20 -24.53 -1.60
C THR A 624 7.87 -25.50 -0.62
N GLY A 625 9.13 -25.28 -0.23
CA GLY A 625 9.87 -26.13 0.69
C GLY A 625 9.28 -26.18 2.11
N ARG A 626 9.48 -27.23 2.85
CA ARG A 626 9.10 -27.33 4.27
C ARG A 626 9.97 -26.42 5.14
N HIS A 627 9.55 -26.15 6.35
CA HIS A 627 10.29 -25.28 7.29
C HIS A 627 11.74 -25.71 7.46
N GLU A 628 12.00 -27.01 7.57
CA GLU A 628 13.36 -27.57 7.66
C GLU A 628 14.21 -27.27 6.43
N GLU A 629 13.62 -27.39 5.23
CA GLU A 629 14.29 -27.11 3.95
C GLU A 629 14.61 -25.62 3.80
N MET A 630 13.72 -24.75 4.24
CA MET A 630 13.94 -23.30 4.28
C MET A 630 15.07 -22.94 5.26
N ASN A 631 15.09 -23.55 6.44
CA ASN A 631 16.18 -23.35 7.41
C ASN A 631 17.51 -23.88 6.87
N ALA A 632 17.50 -25.01 6.17
CA ALA A 632 18.70 -25.53 5.50
C ALA A 632 19.21 -24.57 4.39
N LEU A 633 18.29 -23.93 3.66
CA LEU A 633 18.63 -22.91 2.68
C LEU A 633 19.35 -21.72 3.34
N VAL A 634 18.82 -21.18 4.44
CA VAL A 634 19.45 -20.08 5.20
C VAL A 634 20.86 -20.49 5.67
N LYS A 635 21.00 -21.68 6.26
CA LYS A 635 22.30 -22.21 6.70
C LYS A 635 23.29 -22.40 5.55
N SER A 636 22.81 -22.77 4.35
CA SER A 636 23.68 -22.89 3.18
C SER A 636 24.29 -21.55 2.78
N TYR A 637 23.52 -20.45 2.82
CA TYR A 637 24.02 -19.09 2.59
C TYR A 637 24.98 -18.64 3.69
N GLN A 638 24.68 -18.96 4.96
CA GLN A 638 25.56 -18.67 6.09
C GLN A 638 26.94 -19.29 5.88
N LYS A 639 26.98 -20.56 5.53
CA LYS A 639 28.22 -21.29 5.21
C LYS A 639 28.93 -20.72 3.97
N ALA A 640 28.18 -20.48 2.89
CA ALA A 640 28.75 -19.93 1.64
C ALA A 640 29.41 -18.56 1.85
N TRP A 641 28.87 -17.76 2.75
CA TRP A 641 29.40 -16.44 3.10
C TRP A 641 30.37 -16.44 4.28
N LYS A 642 30.76 -17.62 4.79
CA LYS A 642 31.74 -17.81 5.87
C LYS A 642 31.37 -17.07 7.17
N LEU A 643 30.12 -17.14 7.57
CA LEU A 643 29.59 -16.54 8.79
C LEU A 643 29.47 -17.57 9.94
N ASP A 644 30.15 -18.71 9.87
CA ASP A 644 29.98 -19.87 10.77
C ASP A 644 30.46 -19.66 12.22
N GLY A 645 31.28 -18.60 12.51
CA GLY A 645 31.74 -18.29 13.87
C GLY A 645 30.82 -17.37 14.66
N ASP A 646 30.05 -16.54 13.96
CA ASP A 646 29.19 -15.50 14.55
C ASP A 646 27.70 -15.66 14.19
N GLY A 647 27.34 -16.80 13.59
CA GLY A 647 26.01 -17.00 12.97
C GLY A 647 24.84 -16.88 13.94
N ASP A 648 25.01 -17.30 15.18
CA ASP A 648 23.97 -17.16 16.22
C ASP A 648 23.77 -15.69 16.62
N GLN A 649 24.79 -14.86 16.49
CA GLN A 649 24.75 -13.42 16.79
C GLN A 649 23.89 -12.65 15.76
N TYR A 650 23.74 -13.18 14.56
CA TYR A 650 22.94 -12.59 13.47
C TYR A 650 21.58 -13.27 13.24
N SER A 651 21.29 -14.33 14.00
CA SER A 651 20.00 -15.03 13.92
C SER A 651 18.93 -14.27 14.72
N LEU A 652 17.81 -13.96 14.09
CA LEU A 652 16.65 -13.35 14.78
C LEU A 652 15.98 -14.32 15.78
N PHE A 653 16.23 -15.63 15.67
CA PHE A 653 15.57 -16.66 16.49
C PHE A 653 16.39 -17.16 17.68
N SER A 654 17.64 -16.71 17.84
CA SER A 654 18.44 -17.03 19.01
C SER A 654 18.11 -16.18 20.26
N GLN A 655 17.18 -15.23 20.13
CA GLN A 655 16.75 -14.32 21.20
C GLN A 655 15.26 -14.44 21.57
N ALA A 656 14.57 -15.51 21.16
CA ALA A 656 13.18 -15.79 21.51
C ALA A 656 13.08 -16.88 22.60
#